data_02e1028808f1a4ada955345de8226712
#
_entry.id   02e1028808f1a4ada955345de8226712
#
_cell.length_a   1.000
_cell.length_b   1.000
_cell.length_c   1.000
_cell.angle_alpha   90.00
_cell.angle_beta   90.00
_cell.angle_gamma   90.00
#
_symmetry.space_group_name_H-M   'P 1'
#
loop_
_entity.id
_entity.type
_entity.pdbx_description
1 polymer ?
#
loop_
_entity_poly.entity_id
_entity_poly.type
_entity_poly.pdbx_seq_one_letter_code
_entity_poly.pdbx_strand_id
1 'polypeptide(L)'
;MPVQQTLFAQHLMSHVVLNENTLVGVNRHKENWLWFSQTAYTLIWLGLLIGTLTILKLDFDYQTNREAKADGMLERYKEAIAAQPYSKEDLVGNIPNLYTMHRIYALYQEPEPWYTLPFLPNATIKPEVEAAYTKELQQVLIPSMAHTIESDLYVYVNLEDQARTLELLNDYRLLFDKNRTNIEELKSYFLANLEHQGEADKTNVAQLKVLLDDVFNQHLVATTANQELEGLAKQVINQSNIETLLYQHILNDHAYEKRIDVRKELGSNFNQIYQFKPGYVGYFVPYLYTPTGFNELDLSVESPLLIEALSAYEGIAGQAPSALEMHRISHDLKRMYQNDYINYWRDFINSIEVKTISGSEQLNASLNVLNNASNNPMSKLFTTISNYTSVLLPEPKDAKKKTDEEIADAAQDNEKKESARQITLTFNDFHKQVTPDDQGKKPIDSVLEGFANTAKWLDQFYKSNTPDKVAYETLSAGLKAQNPVAQLASLTDSQPPLSGEVIDYVTVQTNELVMNLAHQYLNSMWNSEVYQPYENTIAAFYPFKKSANSDASTADVAAFFKTDGTLDTFYQTMLKGFSTEQRAPFMSGLLPNTGFALDPAIWLMFDKAKDIRSALFLADPKNVAIQFQMKPTEMSSALTEFSIRAEKPIFTYQHGPMLWTQQSWKGDSVAQDALTVRLQKQATPIANEQFKGSWAWFRLIEPRVTSTSSQSTQLEFDYNGDKVRLTIKTQGQNNPFVPNFFAGFVLPASI
;
A
#
# COMPACT_ATOMS: atom_id res chain seq x y z
N MET A 1 -106.07 -111.38 15.34
CA MET A 1 -106.29 -110.66 14.12
C MET A 1 -105.60 -109.33 14.17
N PRO A 2 -105.22 -108.94 13.17
CA PRO A 2 -103.79 -108.95 12.89
C PRO A 2 -103.11 -107.63 13.26
N VAL A 3 -101.94 -107.82 13.58
CA VAL A 3 -100.93 -106.81 13.76
C VAL A 3 -100.58 -106.24 12.40
N GLN A 4 -100.84 -104.97 12.24
CA GLN A 4 -100.32 -104.36 11.09
C GLN A 4 -99.63 -103.04 11.50
N GLN A 5 -98.49 -103.19 11.43
CA GLN A 5 -97.52 -102.41 10.74
C GLN A 5 -97.16 -101.06 11.33
N THR A 6 -96.18 -101.03 12.13
CA THR A 6 -95.37 -99.92 12.47
C THR A 6 -93.98 -99.90 11.76
N LEU A 7 -93.79 -100.82 10.78
CA LEU A 7 -92.53 -101.02 10.05
C LEU A 7 -92.18 -99.76 9.17
N PHE A 8 -93.13 -99.11 8.60
CA PHE A 8 -92.87 -97.96 7.76
C PHE A 8 -92.45 -96.72 8.56
N ALA A 9 -93.12 -96.48 9.69
CA ALA A 9 -92.81 -95.33 10.55
C ALA A 9 -91.46 -95.55 11.23
N GLN A 10 -91.13 -96.79 11.59
CA GLN A 10 -89.85 -97.12 12.21
C GLN A 10 -88.69 -97.06 11.20
N HIS A 11 -88.91 -97.47 9.94
CA HIS A 11 -87.93 -97.37 8.89
C HIS A 11 -87.79 -95.96 8.38
N LEU A 12 -88.85 -95.20 8.31
CA LEU A 12 -88.80 -93.80 7.98
C LEU A 12 -88.02 -92.97 9.06
N MET A 13 -88.35 -93.27 10.32
CA MET A 13 -87.64 -92.61 11.44
C MET A 13 -86.17 -93.02 11.55
N SER A 14 -85.85 -94.30 11.38
CA SER A 14 -84.50 -94.79 11.61
C SER A 14 -83.56 -94.68 10.40
N HIS A 15 -84.07 -94.66 9.16
CA HIS A 15 -83.21 -94.57 7.96
C HIS A 15 -83.33 -93.28 7.17
N VAL A 16 -84.47 -92.57 7.30
CA VAL A 16 -84.57 -91.29 6.58
C VAL A 16 -84.44 -90.13 7.54
N VAL A 17 -85.24 -90.03 8.61
CA VAL A 17 -85.23 -88.87 9.49
C VAL A 17 -83.99 -88.83 10.43
N LEU A 18 -83.51 -90.00 10.93
CA LEU A 18 -82.35 -90.07 11.80
C LEU A 18 -81.02 -90.23 11.07
N ASN A 19 -81.05 -90.74 9.80
CA ASN A 19 -79.84 -90.77 8.97
C ASN A 19 -79.64 -89.52 8.09
N GLU A 20 -80.67 -88.70 7.92
CA GLU A 20 -80.53 -87.42 7.28
C GLU A 20 -79.99 -86.32 8.22
N ASN A 21 -79.25 -86.73 9.22
CA ASN A 21 -78.48 -85.81 10.05
C ASN A 21 -77.45 -84.99 9.25
N THR A 22 -77.32 -85.28 7.93
CA THR A 22 -76.45 -84.58 7.01
C THR A 22 -77.21 -83.60 6.13
N LEU A 23 -78.55 -83.47 6.17
CA LEU A 23 -79.33 -82.48 5.37
C LEU A 23 -79.55 -81.13 6.07
N VAL A 24 -79.23 -81.05 7.36
CA VAL A 24 -78.95 -79.75 8.00
C VAL A 24 -77.45 -79.60 8.11
N GLY A 25 -76.78 -79.63 6.96
CA GLY A 25 -75.43 -79.27 6.87
C GLY A 25 -75.30 -77.79 7.08
N VAL A 26 -74.87 -77.42 8.30
CA VAL A 26 -74.33 -76.09 8.54
C VAL A 26 -73.27 -75.90 7.50
N ASN A 27 -73.51 -74.91 6.60
CA ASN A 27 -72.51 -74.55 5.57
C ASN A 27 -71.27 -74.01 6.26
N ARG A 28 -70.30 -74.87 6.58
CA ARG A 28 -69.03 -74.55 7.26
C ARG A 28 -68.30 -73.43 6.58
N HIS A 29 -68.45 -73.25 5.26
CA HIS A 29 -67.88 -72.11 4.55
C HIS A 29 -68.56 -70.79 4.94
N LYS A 30 -69.89 -70.81 5.14
CA LYS A 30 -70.63 -69.60 5.54
C LYS A 30 -70.41 -69.27 7.02
N GLU A 31 -70.30 -70.27 7.89
CA GLU A 31 -69.96 -70.07 9.30
C GLU A 31 -68.51 -69.62 9.45
N ASN A 32 -67.56 -70.23 8.77
CA ASN A 32 -66.15 -69.76 8.76
C ASN A 32 -66.04 -68.39 8.17
N TRP A 33 -66.83 -68.09 7.12
CA TRP A 33 -66.82 -66.75 6.54
C TRP A 33 -67.43 -65.69 7.49
N LEU A 34 -68.52 -65.99 8.19
CA LEU A 34 -69.11 -65.16 9.20
C LEU A 34 -68.18 -64.97 10.42
N TRP A 35 -67.57 -66.07 10.86
CA TRP A 35 -66.58 -65.98 11.94
C TRP A 35 -65.37 -65.19 11.52
N PHE A 36 -64.84 -65.34 10.29
CA PHE A 36 -63.75 -64.56 9.74
C PHE A 36 -64.12 -63.09 9.56
N SER A 37 -65.31 -62.81 9.07
CA SER A 37 -65.79 -61.44 8.95
C SER A 37 -65.98 -60.75 10.33
N GLN A 38 -66.56 -61.47 11.31
CA GLN A 38 -66.69 -60.95 12.66
C GLN A 38 -65.32 -60.69 13.34
N THR A 39 -64.42 -61.65 13.21
CA THR A 39 -63.05 -61.46 13.71
C THR A 39 -62.32 -60.34 12.96
N ALA A 40 -62.48 -60.21 11.65
CA ALA A 40 -61.94 -59.06 10.87
C ALA A 40 -62.54 -57.71 11.31
N TYR A 41 -63.86 -57.66 11.49
CA TYR A 41 -64.52 -56.43 12.03
C TYR A 41 -64.03 -56.10 13.43
N THR A 42 -63.91 -57.10 14.33
CA THR A 42 -63.38 -56.85 15.68
C THR A 42 -61.92 -56.41 15.67
N LEU A 43 -61.09 -56.94 14.80
CA LEU A 43 -59.70 -56.53 14.63
C LEU A 43 -59.59 -55.09 14.02
N ILE A 44 -60.47 -54.82 13.03
CA ILE A 44 -60.56 -53.48 12.46
C ILE A 44 -60.97 -52.47 13.53
N TRP A 45 -62.01 -52.73 14.31
CA TRP A 45 -62.44 -51.91 15.39
C TRP A 45 -61.39 -51.71 16.51
N LEU A 46 -60.69 -52.86 16.84
CA LEU A 46 -59.60 -52.82 17.79
C LEU A 46 -58.42 -52.00 17.25
N GLY A 47 -58.08 -52.13 15.96
CA GLY A 47 -57.07 -51.37 15.29
C GLY A 47 -57.41 -49.85 15.27
N LEU A 48 -58.69 -49.53 14.96
CA LEU A 48 -59.18 -48.16 15.03
C LEU A 48 -59.13 -47.60 16.45
N LEU A 49 -59.53 -48.41 17.46
CA LEU A 49 -59.42 -47.95 18.86
C LEU A 49 -57.99 -47.71 19.30
N ILE A 50 -57.08 -48.67 18.98
CA ILE A 50 -55.65 -48.50 19.26
C ILE A 50 -55.08 -47.29 18.51
N GLY A 51 -55.44 -47.14 17.23
CA GLY A 51 -55.03 -45.98 16.40
C GLY A 51 -55.52 -44.66 17.01
N THR A 52 -56.79 -44.55 17.41
CA THR A 52 -57.33 -43.35 18.06
C THR A 52 -56.67 -43.09 19.41
N LEU A 53 -56.44 -44.11 20.24
CA LEU A 53 -55.75 -43.94 21.53
C LEU A 53 -54.26 -43.54 21.32
N THR A 54 -53.63 -44.05 20.27
CA THR A 54 -52.26 -43.65 19.94
C THR A 54 -52.22 -42.22 19.49
N ILE A 55 -53.13 -41.75 18.62
CA ILE A 55 -53.23 -40.36 18.17
C ILE A 55 -53.51 -39.45 19.37
N LEU A 56 -54.45 -39.80 20.23
CA LEU A 56 -54.74 -39.05 21.44
C LEU A 56 -53.54 -38.96 22.38
N LYS A 57 -52.78 -40.06 22.51
CA LYS A 57 -51.58 -40.07 23.31
C LYS A 57 -50.46 -39.22 22.69
N LEU A 58 -50.24 -39.29 21.39
CA LEU A 58 -49.26 -38.47 20.68
C LEU A 58 -49.57 -36.97 20.78
N ASP A 59 -50.87 -36.62 20.61
CA ASP A 59 -51.33 -35.26 20.78
C ASP A 59 -51.15 -34.76 22.23
N PHE A 60 -51.54 -35.59 23.19
CA PHE A 60 -51.38 -35.25 24.63
C PHE A 60 -49.89 -35.08 24.98
N ASP A 61 -49.00 -35.99 24.55
CA ASP A 61 -47.56 -35.89 24.79
C ASP A 61 -46.98 -34.65 24.11
N TYR A 62 -47.43 -34.32 22.90
CA TYR A 62 -46.98 -33.11 22.15
C TYR A 62 -47.42 -31.85 22.89
N GLN A 63 -48.69 -31.74 23.31
CA GLN A 63 -49.24 -30.61 24.02
C GLN A 63 -48.54 -30.41 25.37
N THR A 64 -48.43 -31.44 26.18
CA THR A 64 -47.77 -31.41 27.48
C THR A 64 -46.32 -30.98 27.37
N ASN A 65 -45.59 -31.50 26.36
CA ASN A 65 -44.20 -31.08 26.11
C ASN A 65 -44.11 -29.61 25.67
N ARG A 66 -45.07 -29.12 24.86
CA ARG A 66 -45.12 -27.71 24.43
C ARG A 66 -45.43 -26.78 25.61
N GLU A 67 -46.43 -27.13 26.44
CA GLU A 67 -46.76 -26.41 27.66
C GLU A 67 -45.59 -26.38 28.63
N ALA A 68 -44.93 -27.49 28.90
CA ALA A 68 -43.77 -27.52 29.80
C ALA A 68 -42.59 -26.67 29.30
N LYS A 69 -42.39 -26.56 27.98
CA LYS A 69 -41.39 -25.64 27.39
C LYS A 69 -41.84 -24.19 27.57
N ALA A 70 -43.09 -23.89 27.31
CA ALA A 70 -43.63 -22.54 27.47
C ALA A 70 -43.58 -22.08 28.92
N ASP A 71 -43.99 -22.95 29.87
CA ASP A 71 -43.91 -22.65 31.30
C ASP A 71 -42.49 -22.37 31.78
N GLY A 72 -41.54 -23.24 31.34
CA GLY A 72 -40.13 -22.98 31.68
C GLY A 72 -39.56 -21.69 31.10
N MET A 73 -40.06 -21.21 29.95
CA MET A 73 -39.67 -19.88 29.42
C MET A 73 -40.41 -18.78 30.17
N LEU A 74 -41.67 -18.96 30.50
CA LEU A 74 -42.51 -17.99 31.21
C LEU A 74 -41.99 -17.74 32.65
N GLU A 75 -41.54 -18.77 33.35
CA GLU A 75 -40.95 -18.62 34.69
C GLU A 75 -39.64 -17.77 34.62
N ARG A 76 -38.76 -18.09 33.65
CA ARG A 76 -37.56 -17.29 33.42
C ARG A 76 -37.90 -15.83 33.07
N TYR A 77 -38.90 -15.63 32.23
CA TYR A 77 -39.38 -14.31 31.89
C TYR A 77 -39.86 -13.54 33.12
N LYS A 78 -40.69 -14.16 33.99
CA LYS A 78 -41.17 -13.55 35.24
C LYS A 78 -40.00 -13.20 36.17
N GLU A 79 -39.03 -14.09 36.35
CA GLU A 79 -37.84 -13.84 37.14
C GLU A 79 -37.04 -12.66 36.58
N ALA A 80 -36.83 -12.61 35.25
CA ALA A 80 -36.08 -11.56 34.58
C ALA A 80 -36.80 -10.19 34.74
N ILE A 81 -38.12 -10.14 34.54
CA ILE A 81 -38.90 -8.90 34.72
C ILE A 81 -38.92 -8.46 36.18
N ALA A 82 -38.98 -9.41 37.13
CA ALA A 82 -38.88 -9.07 38.57
C ALA A 82 -37.52 -8.50 38.96
N ALA A 83 -36.43 -8.98 38.31
CA ALA A 83 -35.09 -8.48 38.53
C ALA A 83 -34.83 -7.14 37.81
N GLN A 84 -35.31 -6.99 36.57
CA GLN A 84 -35.20 -5.80 35.78
C GLN A 84 -36.53 -5.47 35.09
N PRO A 85 -37.36 -4.61 35.69
CA PRO A 85 -38.62 -4.18 35.07
C PRO A 85 -38.37 -3.42 33.77
N TYR A 86 -39.31 -3.53 32.86
CA TYR A 86 -39.27 -2.77 31.60
C TYR A 86 -39.17 -1.25 31.82
N SER A 87 -38.30 -0.62 31.06
CA SER A 87 -38.17 0.83 31.00
C SER A 87 -38.27 1.28 29.54
N LYS A 88 -39.06 2.28 29.26
CA LYS A 88 -39.13 2.93 27.96
C LYS A 88 -37.79 3.61 27.55
N GLU A 89 -36.96 3.90 28.54
CA GLU A 89 -35.66 4.58 28.36
C GLU A 89 -34.53 3.58 28.02
N ASP A 90 -34.76 2.26 28.18
CA ASP A 90 -33.78 1.23 28.00
C ASP A 90 -34.25 0.21 26.94
N LEU A 91 -34.10 0.59 25.66
CA LEU A 91 -34.42 -0.30 24.53
C LEU A 91 -33.58 -1.58 24.61
N VAL A 92 -32.29 -1.44 24.87
CA VAL A 92 -31.31 -2.54 24.88
C VAL A 92 -31.60 -3.55 25.98
N GLY A 93 -31.86 -3.06 27.19
CA GLY A 93 -32.20 -3.91 28.34
C GLY A 93 -33.54 -4.64 28.16
N ASN A 94 -34.48 -4.10 27.38
CA ASN A 94 -35.77 -4.73 27.11
C ASN A 94 -35.68 -5.88 26.10
N ILE A 95 -34.70 -5.91 25.17
CA ILE A 95 -34.61 -6.88 24.08
C ILE A 95 -34.63 -8.34 24.56
N PRO A 96 -33.80 -8.79 25.53
CA PRO A 96 -33.76 -10.19 25.93
C PRO A 96 -35.08 -10.72 26.47
N ASN A 97 -35.80 -9.87 27.22
CA ASN A 97 -37.08 -10.21 27.81
C ASN A 97 -38.20 -10.27 26.74
N LEU A 98 -38.25 -9.28 25.85
CA LEU A 98 -39.15 -9.29 24.70
C LEU A 98 -38.89 -10.47 23.75
N TYR A 99 -37.63 -10.81 23.52
CA TYR A 99 -37.25 -11.98 22.71
C TYR A 99 -37.65 -13.29 23.39
N THR A 100 -37.65 -13.35 24.73
CA THR A 100 -38.14 -14.52 25.44
C THR A 100 -39.65 -14.68 25.22
N MET A 101 -40.44 -13.58 25.22
CA MET A 101 -41.86 -13.60 24.84
C MET A 101 -42.05 -13.98 23.37
N HIS A 102 -41.22 -13.46 22.45
CA HIS A 102 -41.22 -13.91 21.05
C HIS A 102 -41.03 -15.43 20.95
N ARG A 103 -40.10 -16.02 21.71
CA ARG A 103 -39.84 -17.47 21.67
C ARG A 103 -41.08 -18.25 22.15
N ILE A 104 -41.81 -17.77 23.14
CA ILE A 104 -43.08 -18.39 23.57
C ILE A 104 -44.11 -18.25 22.45
N TYR A 105 -44.23 -17.08 21.84
CA TYR A 105 -45.10 -16.84 20.69
C TYR A 105 -44.77 -17.79 19.51
N ALA A 106 -43.50 -17.83 19.13
CA ALA A 106 -43.01 -18.68 18.01
C ALA A 106 -43.30 -20.19 18.24
N LEU A 107 -43.19 -20.64 19.49
CA LEU A 107 -43.51 -22.02 19.84
C LEU A 107 -44.97 -22.39 19.52
N TYR A 108 -45.88 -21.44 19.63
CA TYR A 108 -47.30 -21.64 19.28
C TYR A 108 -47.62 -21.33 17.82
N GLN A 109 -46.69 -20.73 17.06
CA GLN A 109 -46.82 -20.54 15.61
C GLN A 109 -46.21 -21.68 14.77
N GLU A 110 -45.44 -22.58 15.40
CA GLU A 110 -44.92 -23.78 14.71
C GLU A 110 -46.09 -24.60 14.08
N PRO A 111 -45.88 -25.11 12.85
CA PRO A 111 -46.88 -25.95 12.19
C PRO A 111 -47.19 -27.19 13.05
N GLU A 112 -48.49 -27.35 13.35
CA GLU A 112 -48.96 -28.47 14.17
C GLU A 112 -48.76 -29.77 13.43
N PRO A 113 -48.29 -30.84 14.11
CA PRO A 113 -48.25 -32.19 13.54
C PRO A 113 -49.61 -32.67 13.09
N TRP A 114 -49.68 -33.51 12.07
CA TRP A 114 -50.91 -34.06 11.46
C TRP A 114 -51.82 -34.81 12.42
N TYR A 115 -51.32 -35.24 13.58
CA TYR A 115 -52.05 -35.99 14.61
C TYR A 115 -52.66 -35.08 15.70
N THR A 116 -52.46 -33.78 15.64
CA THR A 116 -53.09 -32.82 16.61
C THR A 116 -54.56 -32.65 16.29
N LEU A 117 -55.39 -32.61 17.36
CA LEU A 117 -56.81 -32.51 17.24
C LEU A 117 -57.31 -31.06 17.46
N PRO A 118 -58.03 -30.48 16.49
CA PRO A 118 -58.37 -29.05 16.49
C PRO A 118 -59.38 -28.56 17.57
N PHE A 119 -59.90 -29.48 18.37
CA PHE A 119 -60.93 -29.22 19.39
C PHE A 119 -60.41 -29.33 20.83
N LEU A 120 -59.11 -29.51 21.05
CA LEU A 120 -58.46 -29.53 22.36
C LEU A 120 -57.98 -28.08 22.75
N PRO A 121 -57.56 -27.80 24.00
CA PRO A 121 -57.36 -26.45 24.54
C PRO A 121 -56.49 -25.50 23.73
N ASN A 122 -55.75 -25.98 22.74
CA ASN A 122 -54.88 -25.21 21.89
C ASN A 122 -55.55 -24.08 21.10
N ALA A 123 -56.81 -24.25 20.74
CA ALA A 123 -57.55 -23.21 20.01
C ALA A 123 -57.76 -21.94 20.84
N THR A 124 -57.64 -22.04 22.16
CA THR A 124 -57.82 -20.89 23.09
C THR A 124 -56.50 -20.32 23.55
N ILE A 125 -55.43 -21.11 23.69
CA ILE A 125 -54.11 -20.68 24.18
C ILE A 125 -53.34 -19.85 23.12
N LYS A 126 -53.36 -20.30 21.85
CA LYS A 126 -52.63 -19.64 20.75
C LYS A 126 -53.03 -18.18 20.61
N PRO A 127 -54.33 -17.79 20.49
CA PRO A 127 -54.72 -16.39 20.39
C PRO A 127 -54.41 -15.57 21.65
N GLU A 128 -54.43 -16.19 22.84
CA GLU A 128 -54.05 -15.55 24.10
C GLU A 128 -52.55 -15.19 24.15
N VAL A 129 -51.70 -16.12 23.73
CA VAL A 129 -50.23 -15.91 23.63
C VAL A 129 -49.93 -14.84 22.60
N GLU A 130 -50.58 -14.86 21.44
CA GLU A 130 -50.44 -13.84 20.41
C GLU A 130 -50.85 -12.46 20.93
N ALA A 131 -52.00 -12.37 21.61
CA ALA A 131 -52.49 -11.13 22.20
C ALA A 131 -51.53 -10.59 23.30
N ALA A 132 -50.99 -11.50 24.14
CA ALA A 132 -50.02 -11.12 25.16
C ALA A 132 -48.72 -10.59 24.53
N TYR A 133 -48.20 -11.28 23.53
CA TYR A 133 -46.97 -10.85 22.83
C TYR A 133 -47.19 -9.51 22.10
N THR A 134 -48.25 -9.38 21.34
CA THR A 134 -48.61 -8.11 20.66
C THR A 134 -48.72 -6.96 21.63
N LYS A 135 -49.32 -7.19 22.82
CA LYS A 135 -49.42 -6.21 23.88
C LYS A 135 -48.05 -5.77 24.41
N GLU A 136 -47.11 -6.72 24.60
CA GLU A 136 -45.76 -6.40 25.02
C GLU A 136 -45.02 -5.56 23.95
N LEU A 137 -45.15 -5.91 22.68
CA LEU A 137 -44.59 -5.11 21.59
C LEU A 137 -45.18 -3.68 21.60
N GLN A 138 -46.49 -3.55 21.75
CA GLN A 138 -47.20 -2.27 21.73
C GLN A 138 -46.90 -1.40 22.97
N GLN A 139 -46.75 -2.01 24.15
CA GLN A 139 -46.62 -1.28 25.42
C GLN A 139 -45.17 -1.07 25.85
N VAL A 140 -44.25 -1.88 25.34
CA VAL A 140 -42.82 -1.84 25.73
C VAL A 140 -41.93 -1.48 24.55
N LEU A 141 -41.90 -2.30 23.48
CA LEU A 141 -40.96 -2.10 22.39
C LEU A 141 -41.18 -0.77 21.66
N ILE A 142 -42.40 -0.51 21.20
CA ILE A 142 -42.71 0.69 20.42
C ILE A 142 -42.45 1.98 21.23
N PRO A 143 -42.85 2.10 22.50
CA PRO A 143 -42.49 3.28 23.32
C PRO A 143 -40.96 3.42 23.54
N SER A 144 -40.23 2.31 23.69
CA SER A 144 -38.79 2.37 23.80
C SER A 144 -38.12 2.80 22.48
N MET A 145 -38.63 2.33 21.34
CA MET A 145 -38.18 2.79 20.01
C MET A 145 -38.45 4.30 19.86
N ALA A 146 -39.64 4.76 20.20
CA ALA A 146 -39.99 6.20 20.14
C ALA A 146 -39.06 7.02 21.03
N HIS A 147 -38.83 6.60 22.26
CA HIS A 147 -37.92 7.29 23.19
C HIS A 147 -36.47 7.33 22.70
N THR A 148 -35.97 6.27 22.06
CA THR A 148 -34.62 6.22 21.46
C THR A 148 -34.50 7.32 20.40
N ILE A 149 -35.46 7.40 19.45
CA ILE A 149 -35.41 8.45 18.42
C ILE A 149 -35.60 9.84 19.05
N GLU A 150 -36.48 9.99 20.01
CA GLU A 150 -36.69 11.28 20.73
C GLU A 150 -35.38 11.76 21.41
N SER A 151 -34.66 10.85 22.03
CA SER A 151 -33.38 11.16 22.67
C SER A 151 -32.34 11.63 21.67
N ASP A 152 -32.17 10.90 20.55
CA ASP A 152 -31.26 11.29 19.49
C ASP A 152 -31.70 12.59 18.81
N LEU A 153 -32.98 12.72 18.52
CA LEU A 153 -33.54 13.94 17.94
C LEU A 153 -33.28 15.16 18.83
N TYR A 154 -33.43 15.02 20.15
CA TYR A 154 -33.10 16.07 21.09
C TYR A 154 -31.63 16.48 21.05
N VAL A 155 -30.71 15.50 20.91
CA VAL A 155 -29.28 15.77 20.77
C VAL A 155 -29.00 16.57 19.50
N TYR A 156 -29.50 16.12 18.33
CA TYR A 156 -29.23 16.77 17.06
C TYR A 156 -29.95 18.12 16.89
N VAL A 157 -31.12 18.31 17.51
CA VAL A 157 -31.76 19.61 17.62
C VAL A 157 -30.87 20.60 18.39
N ASN A 158 -30.24 20.18 19.50
CA ASN A 158 -29.33 21.04 20.27
C ASN A 158 -27.99 21.28 19.57
N LEU A 159 -27.54 20.35 18.69
CA LEU A 159 -26.37 20.54 17.87
C LEU A 159 -26.62 21.37 16.60
N GLU A 160 -27.88 21.76 16.38
CA GLU A 160 -28.36 22.49 15.18
C GLU A 160 -27.97 21.72 13.87
N ASP A 161 -27.89 20.39 13.91
CA ASP A 161 -27.68 19.55 12.75
C ASP A 161 -28.99 19.30 12.01
N GLN A 162 -29.22 20.11 10.99
CA GLN A 162 -30.50 20.12 10.28
C GLN A 162 -30.75 18.85 9.48
N ALA A 163 -29.71 18.30 8.83
CA ALA A 163 -29.82 17.10 7.98
C ALA A 163 -30.19 15.88 8.83
N ARG A 164 -29.49 15.69 9.94
CA ARG A 164 -29.75 14.58 10.85
C ARG A 164 -31.08 14.77 11.62
N THR A 165 -31.40 16.00 11.95
CA THR A 165 -32.72 16.33 12.56
C THR A 165 -33.88 16.01 11.61
N LEU A 166 -33.74 16.30 10.30
CA LEU A 166 -34.75 15.96 9.28
C LEU A 166 -34.96 14.46 9.18
N GLU A 167 -33.86 13.70 9.04
CA GLU A 167 -33.86 12.23 8.94
C GLU A 167 -34.57 11.61 10.17
N LEU A 168 -34.11 11.95 11.38
CA LEU A 168 -34.66 11.42 12.61
C LEU A 168 -36.13 11.83 12.83
N LEU A 169 -36.53 13.04 12.42
CA LEU A 169 -37.93 13.47 12.51
C LEU A 169 -38.83 12.68 11.56
N ASN A 170 -38.34 12.32 10.37
CA ASN A 170 -39.06 11.43 9.45
C ASN A 170 -39.17 10.02 10.02
N ASP A 171 -38.06 9.44 10.52
CA ASP A 171 -38.06 8.14 11.19
C ASP A 171 -39.02 8.12 12.39
N TYR A 172 -39.02 9.19 13.19
CA TYR A 172 -39.93 9.34 14.31
C TYR A 172 -41.38 9.29 13.87
N ARG A 173 -41.75 10.02 12.81
CA ARG A 173 -43.13 10.07 12.26
C ARG A 173 -43.55 8.72 11.68
N LEU A 174 -42.64 7.97 11.07
CA LEU A 174 -42.93 6.63 10.56
C LEU A 174 -43.38 5.67 11.67
N LEU A 175 -43.01 5.88 12.92
CA LEU A 175 -43.52 5.07 14.04
C LEU A 175 -45.03 5.26 14.27
N PHE A 176 -45.61 6.41 13.86
CA PHE A 176 -47.02 6.72 14.05
C PHE A 176 -47.89 6.45 12.81
N ASP A 177 -47.25 6.17 11.65
CA ASP A 177 -47.98 5.92 10.40
C ASP A 177 -48.25 4.43 10.20
N LYS A 178 -49.52 4.05 10.01
CA LYS A 178 -49.92 2.67 9.68
C LYS A 178 -49.55 2.25 8.26
N ASN A 179 -49.45 3.19 7.33
CA ASN A 179 -49.23 2.96 5.91
C ASN A 179 -47.79 3.26 5.50
N ARG A 180 -46.87 3.24 6.45
CA ARG A 180 -45.44 3.53 6.24
C ARG A 180 -44.81 2.71 5.12
N THR A 181 -44.00 3.33 4.28
CA THR A 181 -43.37 2.73 3.12
C THR A 181 -41.88 2.42 3.37
N ASN A 182 -41.18 3.23 4.16
CA ASN A 182 -39.72 3.11 4.35
C ASN A 182 -39.33 2.32 5.62
N ILE A 183 -39.88 1.10 5.74
CA ILE A 183 -39.67 0.23 6.91
C ILE A 183 -38.20 -0.18 7.10
N GLU A 184 -37.46 -0.44 5.99
CA GLU A 184 -36.06 -0.91 6.07
C GLU A 184 -35.12 0.17 6.57
N GLU A 185 -35.39 1.44 6.27
CA GLU A 185 -34.62 2.58 6.78
C GLU A 185 -34.73 2.67 8.31
N LEU A 186 -35.97 2.63 8.79
CA LEU A 186 -36.26 2.66 10.23
C LEU A 186 -35.65 1.43 10.96
N LYS A 187 -35.67 0.25 10.36
CA LYS A 187 -34.96 -0.95 10.90
C LYS A 187 -33.47 -0.75 10.98
N SER A 188 -32.88 -0.22 9.89
CA SER A 188 -31.42 -0.02 9.84
C SER A 188 -30.95 0.98 10.90
N TYR A 189 -31.72 2.04 11.15
CA TYR A 189 -31.45 2.98 12.22
C TYR A 189 -31.31 2.29 13.59
N PHE A 190 -32.30 1.46 13.99
CA PHE A 190 -32.23 0.77 15.28
C PHE A 190 -31.11 -0.27 15.36
N LEU A 191 -30.85 -1.00 14.28
CA LEU A 191 -29.76 -2.00 14.24
C LEU A 191 -28.40 -1.34 14.28
N ALA A 192 -28.17 -0.26 13.52
CA ALA A 192 -26.94 0.50 13.54
C ALA A 192 -26.65 1.14 14.89
N ASN A 193 -27.69 1.71 15.53
CA ASN A 193 -27.56 2.29 16.86
C ASN A 193 -27.10 1.26 17.90
N LEU A 194 -27.60 0.03 17.81
CA LEU A 194 -27.20 -1.05 18.69
C LEU A 194 -25.77 -1.53 18.42
N GLU A 195 -25.35 -1.61 17.15
CA GLU A 195 -23.99 -2.04 16.76
C GLU A 195 -22.91 -1.06 17.23
N HIS A 196 -23.22 0.22 17.28
CA HIS A 196 -22.28 1.25 17.76
C HIS A 196 -22.03 1.22 19.27
N GLN A 197 -22.88 0.55 20.06
CA GLN A 197 -22.74 0.49 21.51
C GLN A 197 -21.72 -0.54 22.04
N GLY A 198 -21.06 -1.32 21.18
CA GLY A 198 -19.92 -2.18 21.52
C GLY A 198 -20.10 -3.68 21.22
N GLU A 199 -18.99 -4.43 21.21
CA GLU A 199 -18.92 -5.87 20.85
C GLU A 199 -19.81 -6.83 21.67
N ALA A 200 -20.46 -6.35 22.73
CA ALA A 200 -21.22 -7.20 23.65
C ALA A 200 -22.49 -7.81 23.03
N ASP A 201 -22.92 -7.40 21.80
CA ASP A 201 -24.32 -7.59 21.46
C ASP A 201 -24.69 -8.09 20.07
N LYS A 202 -23.87 -8.88 19.40
CA LYS A 202 -24.31 -9.62 18.20
C LYS A 202 -25.59 -10.44 18.46
N THR A 203 -25.81 -10.88 19.68
CA THR A 203 -27.01 -11.63 20.10
C THR A 203 -28.22 -10.69 20.16
N ASN A 204 -28.07 -9.51 20.73
CA ASN A 204 -29.14 -8.51 20.85
C ASN A 204 -29.52 -7.95 19.49
N VAL A 205 -28.54 -7.71 18.57
CA VAL A 205 -28.80 -7.31 17.18
C VAL A 205 -29.70 -8.32 16.47
N ALA A 206 -29.34 -9.63 16.55
CA ALA A 206 -30.16 -10.67 15.94
C ALA A 206 -31.56 -10.77 16.55
N GLN A 207 -31.68 -10.58 17.88
CA GLN A 207 -32.95 -10.60 18.59
C GLN A 207 -33.81 -9.39 18.23
N LEU A 208 -33.21 -8.18 18.21
CA LEU A 208 -33.92 -6.95 17.84
C LEU A 208 -34.45 -7.03 16.41
N LYS A 209 -33.66 -7.57 15.46
CA LYS A 209 -34.12 -7.75 14.08
C LYS A 209 -35.42 -8.53 13.99
N VAL A 210 -35.53 -9.64 14.72
CA VAL A 210 -36.75 -10.45 14.77
C VAL A 210 -37.92 -9.66 15.36
N LEU A 211 -37.68 -8.94 16.45
CA LEU A 211 -38.73 -8.14 17.11
C LEU A 211 -39.22 -7.00 16.21
N LEU A 212 -38.34 -6.34 15.48
CA LEU A 212 -38.67 -5.31 14.50
C LEU A 212 -39.50 -5.90 13.35
N ASP A 213 -39.10 -7.06 12.80
CA ASP A 213 -39.89 -7.74 11.77
C ASP A 213 -41.30 -8.03 12.24
N ASP A 214 -41.49 -8.45 13.50
CA ASP A 214 -42.82 -8.69 14.07
C ASP A 214 -43.65 -7.42 14.24
N VAL A 215 -43.05 -6.31 14.71
CA VAL A 215 -43.74 -5.00 14.85
C VAL A 215 -44.24 -4.53 13.48
N PHE A 216 -43.41 -4.62 12.46
CA PHE A 216 -43.77 -4.10 11.14
C PHE A 216 -44.74 -5.01 10.39
N ASN A 217 -44.59 -6.34 10.51
CA ASN A 217 -45.50 -7.30 9.90
C ASN A 217 -46.93 -7.23 10.54
N GLN A 218 -47.00 -6.90 11.82
CA GLN A 218 -48.29 -6.72 12.51
C GLN A 218 -48.85 -5.28 12.38
N HIS A 219 -48.17 -4.39 11.62
CA HIS A 219 -48.57 -2.96 11.44
C HIS A 219 -48.78 -2.21 12.76
N LEU A 220 -48.00 -2.51 13.78
CA LEU A 220 -48.08 -1.85 15.08
C LEU A 220 -47.51 -0.41 14.99
N VAL A 221 -48.14 0.56 15.65
CA VAL A 221 -47.76 1.99 15.61
C VAL A 221 -47.67 2.58 17.00
N ALA A 222 -46.87 3.62 17.17
CA ALA A 222 -46.87 4.42 18.39
C ALA A 222 -48.16 5.24 18.53
N THR A 223 -48.54 5.55 19.77
CA THR A 223 -49.85 6.18 20.05
C THR A 223 -49.73 7.64 20.47
N THR A 224 -48.58 8.10 20.97
CA THR A 224 -48.43 9.45 21.54
C THR A 224 -47.11 10.06 21.06
N ALA A 225 -47.19 11.11 20.23
CA ALA A 225 -46.06 11.86 19.75
C ALA A 225 -45.68 13.02 20.68
N ASN A 226 -44.40 13.33 20.77
CA ASN A 226 -43.87 14.48 21.49
C ASN A 226 -43.94 15.74 20.61
N GLN A 227 -45.04 16.46 20.68
CA GLN A 227 -45.31 17.64 19.84
C GLN A 227 -44.34 18.81 20.10
N GLU A 228 -43.80 18.94 21.31
CA GLU A 228 -42.87 20.00 21.66
C GLU A 228 -41.51 19.75 20.95
N LEU A 229 -41.01 18.53 21.01
CA LEU A 229 -39.76 18.13 20.32
C LEU A 229 -39.91 18.23 18.80
N GLU A 230 -41.05 17.80 18.24
CA GLU A 230 -41.37 18.03 16.82
C GLU A 230 -41.30 19.50 16.41
N GLY A 231 -41.84 20.40 17.29
CA GLY A 231 -41.81 21.84 17.06
C GLY A 231 -40.38 22.39 17.02
N LEU A 232 -39.54 21.98 17.96
CA LEU A 232 -38.13 22.36 18.00
C LEU A 232 -37.35 21.83 16.76
N ALA A 233 -37.56 20.56 16.40
CA ALA A 233 -36.97 19.98 15.22
C ALA A 233 -37.30 20.74 13.94
N LYS A 234 -38.58 21.08 13.75
CA LYS A 234 -39.05 21.92 12.61
C LYS A 234 -38.37 23.28 12.57
N GLN A 235 -38.15 23.90 13.72
CA GLN A 235 -37.50 25.21 13.80
C GLN A 235 -36.03 25.11 13.34
N VAL A 236 -35.31 24.05 13.73
CA VAL A 236 -33.92 23.81 13.30
C VAL A 236 -33.87 23.53 11.81
N ILE A 237 -34.70 22.64 11.28
CA ILE A 237 -34.74 22.27 9.85
C ILE A 237 -34.99 23.51 8.97
N ASN A 238 -35.87 24.41 9.36
CA ASN A 238 -36.21 25.61 8.58
C ASN A 238 -35.08 26.68 8.52
N GLN A 239 -33.97 26.45 9.21
CA GLN A 239 -32.76 27.32 9.12
C GLN A 239 -31.86 26.97 7.95
N SER A 240 -32.03 25.83 7.31
CA SER A 240 -31.18 25.36 6.19
C SER A 240 -31.77 25.59 4.81
N ASN A 241 -30.88 25.56 3.83
CA ASN A 241 -31.27 25.55 2.43
C ASN A 241 -31.92 24.19 2.09
N ILE A 242 -33.08 24.22 1.48
CA ILE A 242 -33.88 23.04 1.11
C ILE A 242 -33.09 22.07 0.23
N GLU A 243 -32.29 22.58 -0.70
CA GLU A 243 -31.53 21.75 -1.64
C GLU A 243 -30.53 20.86 -0.90
N THR A 244 -29.85 21.39 0.13
CA THR A 244 -28.91 20.62 0.95
C THR A 244 -29.61 19.52 1.73
N LEU A 245 -30.76 19.81 2.33
CA LEU A 245 -31.51 18.83 3.11
C LEU A 245 -32.04 17.69 2.24
N LEU A 246 -32.62 18.03 1.09
CA LEU A 246 -33.13 17.05 0.14
C LEU A 246 -32.00 16.19 -0.41
N TYR A 247 -30.84 16.80 -0.69
CA TYR A 247 -29.66 16.08 -1.19
C TYR A 247 -29.16 15.04 -0.17
N GLN A 248 -29.06 15.43 1.10
CA GLN A 248 -28.64 14.49 2.16
C GLN A 248 -29.67 13.36 2.34
N HIS A 249 -30.97 13.67 2.26
CA HIS A 249 -32.00 12.65 2.33
C HIS A 249 -31.87 11.63 1.17
N ILE A 250 -31.64 12.11 -0.07
CA ILE A 250 -31.43 11.25 -1.24
C ILE A 250 -30.17 10.38 -1.11
N LEU A 251 -29.08 10.93 -0.56
CA LEU A 251 -27.85 10.17 -0.35
C LEU A 251 -27.99 9.04 0.67
N ASN A 252 -28.91 9.21 1.63
CA ASN A 252 -29.18 8.24 2.69
C ASN A 252 -30.30 7.26 2.35
N ASP A 253 -30.87 7.34 1.14
CA ASP A 253 -31.90 6.41 0.70
C ASP A 253 -31.37 4.97 0.63
N HIS A 254 -32.08 4.04 1.22
CA HIS A 254 -31.78 2.61 1.25
C HIS A 254 -31.57 1.98 -0.11
N ALA A 255 -32.21 2.49 -1.16
CA ALA A 255 -32.00 2.02 -2.53
C ALA A 255 -30.52 2.14 -2.96
N TYR A 256 -29.78 3.08 -2.37
CA TYR A 256 -28.40 3.41 -2.72
C TYR A 256 -27.36 3.03 -1.64
N GLU A 257 -27.77 2.37 -0.57
CA GLU A 257 -26.90 1.99 0.55
C GLU A 257 -25.79 1.00 0.16
N LYS A 258 -25.99 0.28 -0.93
CA LYS A 258 -25.04 -0.71 -1.45
C LYS A 258 -23.67 -0.08 -1.69
N ARG A 259 -22.61 -0.75 -1.18
CA ARG A 259 -21.22 -0.37 -1.40
C ARG A 259 -20.48 -1.45 -2.16
N ILE A 260 -19.55 -1.03 -3.01
CA ILE A 260 -18.74 -1.91 -3.86
C ILE A 260 -17.30 -1.85 -3.36
N ASP A 261 -16.75 -3.00 -2.97
CA ASP A 261 -15.34 -3.09 -2.59
C ASP A 261 -14.46 -3.18 -3.84
N VAL A 262 -13.94 -2.03 -4.29
CA VAL A 262 -13.08 -1.93 -5.49
C VAL A 262 -11.71 -2.58 -5.33
N ARG A 263 -11.28 -2.94 -4.11
CA ARG A 263 -10.01 -3.65 -3.90
C ARG A 263 -9.96 -4.98 -4.65
N LYS A 264 -11.12 -5.62 -4.85
CA LYS A 264 -11.24 -6.86 -5.63
C LYS A 264 -10.85 -6.66 -7.10
N GLU A 265 -11.10 -5.47 -7.64
CA GLU A 265 -10.78 -5.12 -9.04
C GLU A 265 -9.33 -4.67 -9.22
N LEU A 266 -8.73 -4.07 -8.17
CA LEU A 266 -7.33 -3.66 -8.17
C LEU A 266 -6.35 -4.83 -8.28
N GLY A 267 -6.80 -6.05 -7.97
CA GLY A 267 -6.03 -7.28 -8.10
C GLY A 267 -5.08 -7.54 -6.93
N SER A 268 -4.61 -8.79 -6.83
CA SER A 268 -3.78 -9.27 -5.70
C SER A 268 -2.41 -8.58 -5.62
N ASN A 269 -1.92 -8.03 -6.73
CA ASN A 269 -0.60 -7.39 -6.81
C ASN A 269 -0.63 -5.90 -6.45
N PHE A 270 -1.81 -5.30 -6.25
CA PHE A 270 -1.94 -3.88 -5.93
C PHE A 270 -1.04 -3.47 -4.77
N ASN A 271 -1.13 -4.19 -3.65
CA ASN A 271 -0.37 -3.89 -2.44
C ASN A 271 1.15 -4.12 -2.55
N GLN A 272 1.66 -4.57 -3.68
CA GLN A 272 3.10 -4.68 -3.91
C GLN A 272 3.70 -3.38 -4.44
N ILE A 273 2.91 -2.57 -5.14
CA ILE A 273 3.34 -1.30 -5.75
C ILE A 273 2.66 -0.10 -5.10
N TYR A 274 1.38 -0.22 -4.75
CA TYR A 274 0.56 0.85 -4.17
C TYR A 274 0.06 0.50 -2.78
N GLN A 275 -0.38 1.50 -2.06
CA GLN A 275 -1.11 1.34 -0.80
C GLN A 275 -2.09 2.50 -0.62
N PHE A 276 -3.14 2.29 0.16
CA PHE A 276 -3.98 3.39 0.61
C PHE A 276 -3.36 4.09 1.82
N LYS A 277 -3.55 5.39 1.92
CA LYS A 277 -3.17 6.18 3.09
C LYS A 277 -3.78 5.59 4.37
N PRO A 278 -3.05 5.62 5.50
CA PRO A 278 -3.57 5.12 6.77
C PRO A 278 -4.92 5.76 7.12
N GLY A 279 -5.88 4.94 7.53
CA GLY A 279 -7.22 5.38 7.91
C GLY A 279 -8.19 5.64 6.74
N TYR A 280 -7.75 5.52 5.50
CA TYR A 280 -8.67 5.65 4.36
C TYR A 280 -9.55 4.40 4.20
N VAL A 281 -10.86 4.62 4.13
CA VAL A 281 -11.89 3.56 3.98
C VAL A 281 -12.76 3.72 2.72
N GLY A 282 -12.51 4.76 1.91
CA GLY A 282 -13.27 5.08 0.71
C GLY A 282 -13.12 4.08 -0.46
N TYR A 283 -12.42 2.96 -0.27
CA TYR A 283 -12.42 1.85 -1.23
C TYR A 283 -13.73 1.04 -1.23
N PHE A 284 -14.63 1.27 -0.27
CA PHE A 284 -16.02 0.85 -0.31
C PHE A 284 -16.85 1.93 -1.00
N VAL A 285 -16.85 1.88 -2.34
CA VAL A 285 -17.49 2.89 -3.18
C VAL A 285 -19.02 2.84 -2.99
N PRO A 286 -19.68 3.93 -2.60
CA PRO A 286 -21.13 4.01 -2.62
C PRO A 286 -21.69 3.77 -4.02
N TYR A 287 -22.81 3.06 -4.10
CA TYR A 287 -23.44 2.72 -5.37
C TYR A 287 -23.68 3.93 -6.27
N LEU A 288 -24.09 5.05 -5.67
CA LEU A 288 -24.32 6.32 -6.36
C LEU A 288 -23.08 6.82 -7.13
N TYR A 289 -21.87 6.54 -6.67
CA TYR A 289 -20.63 6.97 -7.33
C TYR A 289 -20.08 5.91 -8.30
N THR A 290 -21.00 5.14 -8.89
CA THR A 290 -20.71 4.19 -9.97
C THR A 290 -21.45 4.59 -11.23
N PRO A 291 -21.02 4.18 -12.45
CA PRO A 291 -21.76 4.46 -13.69
C PRO A 291 -23.20 3.93 -13.66
N THR A 292 -23.43 2.79 -13.02
CA THR A 292 -24.77 2.22 -12.86
C THR A 292 -25.63 3.11 -11.96
N GLY A 293 -25.13 3.48 -10.79
CA GLY A 293 -25.83 4.38 -9.86
C GLY A 293 -26.07 5.76 -10.48
N PHE A 294 -25.08 6.32 -11.23
CA PHE A 294 -25.28 7.56 -12.00
C PHE A 294 -26.42 7.45 -13.01
N ASN A 295 -26.52 6.31 -13.71
CA ASN A 295 -27.58 6.12 -14.71
C ASN A 295 -28.95 5.91 -14.10
N GLU A 296 -29.03 5.21 -12.96
CA GLU A 296 -30.29 4.91 -12.25
C GLU A 296 -30.79 6.11 -11.45
N LEU A 297 -29.91 6.98 -10.97
CA LEU A 297 -30.32 8.15 -10.20
C LEU A 297 -31.06 9.15 -11.09
N ASP A 298 -32.32 9.36 -10.77
CA ASP A 298 -33.18 10.37 -11.38
C ASP A 298 -33.44 11.53 -10.40
N LEU A 299 -32.89 12.69 -10.71
CA LEU A 299 -33.07 13.95 -9.97
C LEU A 299 -33.96 14.94 -10.77
N SER A 300 -34.76 14.45 -11.69
CA SER A 300 -35.72 15.28 -12.43
C SER A 300 -36.85 15.76 -11.51
N VAL A 301 -37.54 16.79 -11.94
CA VAL A 301 -38.70 17.35 -11.21
C VAL A 301 -39.82 16.31 -11.03
N GLU A 302 -39.90 15.35 -11.95
CA GLU A 302 -40.92 14.29 -11.98
C GLU A 302 -40.46 13.01 -11.28
N SER A 303 -39.22 12.98 -10.80
CA SER A 303 -38.65 11.82 -10.14
C SER A 303 -39.44 11.43 -8.89
N PRO A 304 -39.84 10.15 -8.77
CA PRO A 304 -40.48 9.65 -7.54
C PRO A 304 -39.65 9.92 -6.29
N LEU A 305 -38.32 9.79 -6.38
CA LEU A 305 -37.37 10.04 -5.31
C LEU A 305 -37.39 11.50 -4.85
N LEU A 306 -37.40 12.45 -5.77
CA LEU A 306 -37.48 13.88 -5.44
C LEU A 306 -38.86 14.25 -4.88
N ILE A 307 -39.92 13.67 -5.43
CA ILE A 307 -41.30 13.88 -4.94
C ILE A 307 -41.42 13.34 -3.51
N GLU A 308 -40.88 12.17 -3.20
CA GLU A 308 -40.90 11.57 -1.87
C GLU A 308 -40.13 12.44 -0.86
N ALA A 309 -38.86 12.80 -1.21
CA ALA A 309 -38.03 13.68 -0.39
C ALA A 309 -38.71 15.04 -0.11
N LEU A 310 -39.37 15.61 -1.12
CA LEU A 310 -40.13 16.85 -0.97
C LEU A 310 -41.37 16.69 -0.08
N SER A 311 -42.12 15.59 -0.23
CA SER A 311 -43.29 15.33 0.62
C SER A 311 -42.90 15.20 2.08
N ALA A 312 -41.74 14.57 2.36
CA ALA A 312 -41.18 14.53 3.71
C ALA A 312 -40.85 15.93 4.23
N TYR A 313 -40.27 16.80 3.41
CA TYR A 313 -39.98 18.17 3.76
C TYR A 313 -41.25 19.04 3.90
N GLU A 314 -42.20 18.94 2.94
CA GLU A 314 -43.49 19.68 2.99
C GLU A 314 -44.28 19.39 4.26
N GLY A 315 -44.33 18.12 4.68
CA GLY A 315 -44.93 17.71 5.94
C GLY A 315 -44.36 18.43 7.16
N ILE A 316 -43.11 18.94 7.05
CA ILE A 316 -42.40 19.64 8.11
C ILE A 316 -42.47 21.16 7.93
N ALA A 317 -42.20 21.66 6.73
CA ALA A 317 -42.13 23.09 6.41
C ALA A 317 -43.51 23.76 6.20
N GLY A 318 -44.52 22.97 5.88
CA GLY A 318 -45.90 23.47 5.72
C GLY A 318 -46.22 24.20 4.41
N GLN A 319 -45.24 24.27 3.47
CA GLN A 319 -45.45 24.89 2.14
C GLN A 319 -44.75 24.08 1.07
N ALA A 320 -45.44 23.79 -0.04
CA ALA A 320 -44.88 23.16 -1.23
C ALA A 320 -44.12 24.19 -2.07
N PRO A 321 -42.95 23.85 -2.62
CA PRO A 321 -42.21 24.70 -3.57
C PRO A 321 -43.04 24.97 -4.83
N SER A 322 -42.88 26.16 -5.40
CA SER A 322 -43.47 26.49 -6.70
C SER A 322 -42.78 25.70 -7.82
N ALA A 323 -43.41 25.56 -8.99
CA ALA A 323 -42.84 24.86 -10.14
C ALA A 323 -41.46 25.42 -10.56
N LEU A 324 -41.23 26.73 -10.47
CA LEU A 324 -39.96 27.36 -10.76
C LEU A 324 -38.89 26.98 -9.73
N GLU A 325 -39.23 26.93 -8.46
CA GLU A 325 -38.36 26.49 -7.37
C GLU A 325 -38.03 25.01 -7.51
N MET A 326 -38.96 24.17 -7.94
CA MET A 326 -38.73 22.76 -8.22
C MET A 326 -37.67 22.55 -9.30
N HIS A 327 -37.72 23.30 -10.41
CA HIS A 327 -36.68 23.22 -11.45
C HIS A 327 -35.32 23.69 -10.92
N ARG A 328 -35.29 24.74 -10.09
CA ARG A 328 -34.05 25.21 -9.48
C ARG A 328 -33.47 24.14 -8.53
N ILE A 329 -34.31 23.57 -7.66
CA ILE A 329 -33.90 22.50 -6.75
C ILE A 329 -33.33 21.31 -7.53
N SER A 330 -34.02 20.81 -8.54
CA SER A 330 -33.56 19.70 -9.41
C SER A 330 -32.18 20.01 -10.03
N HIS A 331 -32.01 21.22 -10.57
CA HIS A 331 -30.75 21.65 -11.16
C HIS A 331 -29.61 21.69 -10.11
N ASP A 332 -29.85 22.25 -8.94
CA ASP A 332 -28.86 22.37 -7.88
C ASP A 332 -28.50 21.00 -7.29
N LEU A 333 -29.46 20.09 -7.13
CA LEU A 333 -29.20 18.70 -6.73
C LEU A 333 -28.31 17.96 -7.73
N LYS A 334 -28.58 18.08 -9.04
CA LYS A 334 -27.75 17.49 -10.09
C LYS A 334 -26.32 18.00 -10.02
N ARG A 335 -26.15 19.32 -9.79
CA ARG A 335 -24.83 19.94 -9.67
C ARG A 335 -24.09 19.48 -8.40
N MET A 336 -24.79 19.37 -7.27
CA MET A 336 -24.22 18.83 -6.03
C MET A 336 -23.75 17.40 -6.23
N TYR A 337 -24.58 16.56 -6.80
CA TYR A 337 -24.23 15.16 -7.09
C TYR A 337 -23.05 15.01 -8.04
N GLN A 338 -22.98 15.80 -9.12
CA GLN A 338 -21.85 15.83 -10.03
C GLN A 338 -20.55 16.17 -9.31
N ASN A 339 -20.58 17.21 -8.45
CA ASN A 339 -19.41 17.63 -7.70
C ASN A 339 -18.97 16.56 -6.70
N ASP A 340 -19.90 15.91 -6.01
CA ASP A 340 -19.61 14.86 -5.05
C ASP A 340 -19.04 13.62 -5.74
N TYR A 341 -19.57 13.24 -6.91
CA TYR A 341 -19.03 12.17 -7.72
C TYR A 341 -17.56 12.44 -8.10
N ILE A 342 -17.27 13.64 -8.58
CA ILE A 342 -15.91 14.07 -8.94
C ILE A 342 -15.01 14.08 -7.70
N ASN A 343 -15.46 14.66 -6.60
CA ASN A 343 -14.68 14.76 -5.38
C ASN A 343 -14.39 13.39 -4.78
N TYR A 344 -15.37 12.50 -4.77
CA TYR A 344 -15.19 11.14 -4.28
C TYR A 344 -14.06 10.40 -5.01
N TRP A 345 -14.09 10.40 -6.35
CA TRP A 345 -13.05 9.73 -7.14
C TRP A 345 -11.72 10.45 -7.12
N ARG A 346 -11.72 11.77 -6.98
CA ARG A 346 -10.49 12.54 -6.75
C ARG A 346 -9.85 12.17 -5.41
N ASP A 347 -10.65 12.07 -4.35
CA ASP A 347 -10.18 11.67 -3.03
C ASP A 347 -9.71 10.21 -3.02
N PHE A 348 -10.40 9.33 -3.75
CA PHE A 348 -9.94 7.96 -3.96
C PHE A 348 -8.55 7.92 -4.59
N ILE A 349 -8.34 8.64 -5.69
CA ILE A 349 -7.04 8.70 -6.36
C ILE A 349 -5.97 9.30 -5.45
N ASN A 350 -6.29 10.40 -4.77
CA ASN A 350 -5.38 11.10 -3.86
C ASN A 350 -5.06 10.29 -2.59
N SER A 351 -5.87 9.28 -2.26
CA SER A 351 -5.65 8.39 -1.12
C SER A 351 -4.65 7.27 -1.42
N ILE A 352 -4.29 7.08 -2.69
CA ILE A 352 -3.33 6.06 -3.11
C ILE A 352 -1.93 6.64 -3.09
N GLU A 353 -1.01 5.91 -2.49
CA GLU A 353 0.42 6.21 -2.44
C GLU A 353 1.20 5.11 -3.13
N VAL A 354 2.26 5.50 -3.82
CA VAL A 354 3.24 4.56 -4.34
C VAL A 354 4.16 4.12 -3.21
N LYS A 355 4.34 2.82 -3.05
CA LYS A 355 5.30 2.29 -2.07
C LYS A 355 6.71 2.59 -2.49
N THR A 356 7.51 3.06 -1.56
CA THR A 356 8.94 3.28 -1.79
C THR A 356 9.62 1.96 -2.13
N ILE A 357 10.24 1.90 -3.30
CA ILE A 357 11.07 0.78 -3.75
C ILE A 357 12.50 1.09 -3.32
N SER A 358 13.08 0.27 -2.46
CA SER A 358 14.46 0.46 -1.98
C SER A 358 15.24 -0.84 -1.99
N GLY A 359 16.46 -0.79 -2.56
CA GLY A 359 17.35 -1.93 -2.68
C GLY A 359 16.98 -2.92 -3.79
N SER A 360 17.93 -3.80 -4.09
CA SER A 360 17.88 -4.70 -5.23
C SER A 360 16.77 -5.76 -5.17
N GLU A 361 16.44 -6.24 -3.98
CA GLU A 361 15.43 -7.28 -3.78
C GLU A 361 14.02 -6.73 -4.06
N GLN A 362 13.70 -5.56 -3.48
CA GLN A 362 12.40 -4.92 -3.72
C GLN A 362 12.26 -4.43 -5.16
N LEU A 363 13.33 -3.89 -5.75
CA LEU A 363 13.35 -3.51 -7.16
C LEU A 363 13.02 -4.69 -8.07
N ASN A 364 13.67 -5.84 -7.85
CA ASN A 364 13.43 -7.05 -8.63
C ASN A 364 11.99 -7.57 -8.44
N ALA A 365 11.50 -7.60 -7.20
CA ALA A 365 10.11 -7.98 -6.89
C ALA A 365 9.12 -7.05 -7.59
N SER A 366 9.32 -5.73 -7.52
CA SER A 366 8.48 -4.72 -8.16
C SER A 366 8.47 -4.85 -9.68
N LEU A 367 9.64 -5.04 -10.31
CA LEU A 367 9.74 -5.25 -11.75
C LEU A 367 9.04 -6.54 -12.20
N ASN A 368 9.14 -7.63 -11.44
CA ASN A 368 8.43 -8.87 -11.74
C ASN A 368 6.92 -8.68 -11.73
N VAL A 369 6.40 -7.89 -10.78
CA VAL A 369 4.98 -7.56 -10.69
C VAL A 369 4.55 -6.63 -11.82
N LEU A 370 5.34 -5.60 -12.11
CA LEU A 370 5.07 -4.65 -13.19
C LEU A 370 5.16 -5.30 -14.59
N ASN A 371 5.91 -6.40 -14.75
CA ASN A 371 5.98 -7.17 -15.98
C ASN A 371 4.86 -8.20 -16.16
N ASN A 372 4.02 -8.41 -15.15
CA ASN A 372 2.92 -9.37 -15.24
C ASN A 372 1.75 -8.76 -16.04
N ALA A 373 1.69 -9.03 -17.34
CA ALA A 373 0.68 -8.47 -18.23
C ALA A 373 -0.76 -8.79 -17.83
N SER A 374 -1.02 -9.94 -17.20
CA SER A 374 -2.38 -10.38 -16.81
C SER A 374 -2.86 -9.76 -15.50
N ASN A 375 -1.95 -9.42 -14.59
CA ASN A 375 -2.26 -8.89 -13.26
C ASN A 375 -1.33 -7.74 -12.88
N ASN A 376 -1.09 -6.83 -13.83
CA ASN A 376 -0.30 -5.63 -13.60
C ASN A 376 -1.07 -4.64 -12.73
N PRO A 377 -0.55 -4.21 -11.58
CA PRO A 377 -1.26 -3.35 -10.64
C PRO A 377 -1.56 -1.95 -11.20
N MET A 378 -0.68 -1.40 -12.02
CA MET A 378 -0.88 -0.08 -12.66
C MET A 378 -2.01 -0.14 -13.70
N SER A 379 -1.99 -1.16 -14.57
CA SER A 379 -3.04 -1.36 -15.57
C SER A 379 -4.40 -1.64 -14.91
N LYS A 380 -4.43 -2.44 -13.84
CA LYS A 380 -5.65 -2.70 -13.07
C LYS A 380 -6.19 -1.44 -12.41
N LEU A 381 -5.33 -0.68 -11.76
CA LEU A 381 -5.71 0.59 -11.12
C LEU A 381 -6.33 1.56 -12.13
N PHE A 382 -5.68 1.80 -13.25
CA PHE A 382 -6.18 2.75 -14.26
C PHE A 382 -7.45 2.26 -14.95
N THR A 383 -7.54 0.94 -15.17
CA THR A 383 -8.78 0.33 -15.70
C THR A 383 -9.93 0.49 -14.70
N THR A 384 -9.68 0.26 -13.41
CA THR A 384 -10.69 0.45 -12.35
C THR A 384 -11.14 1.90 -12.29
N ILE A 385 -10.21 2.86 -12.21
CA ILE A 385 -10.56 4.29 -12.23
C ILE A 385 -11.37 4.62 -13.50
N SER A 386 -10.91 4.16 -14.66
CA SER A 386 -11.60 4.41 -15.94
C SER A 386 -13.01 3.82 -15.97
N ASN A 387 -13.18 2.59 -15.50
CA ASN A 387 -14.48 1.92 -15.48
C ASN A 387 -15.51 2.65 -14.61
N TYR A 388 -15.06 3.23 -13.50
CA TYR A 388 -15.95 3.91 -12.56
C TYR A 388 -16.13 5.40 -12.84
N THR A 389 -15.26 6.02 -13.61
CA THR A 389 -15.34 7.47 -13.92
C THR A 389 -15.74 7.76 -15.38
N SER A 390 -15.92 6.73 -16.20
CA SER A 390 -16.47 6.86 -17.55
C SER A 390 -17.98 6.64 -17.51
N VAL A 391 -18.71 7.73 -17.32
CA VAL A 391 -20.19 7.75 -17.17
C VAL A 391 -20.91 8.23 -18.41
N LEU A 392 -20.29 8.07 -19.60
CA LEU A 392 -20.90 8.49 -20.86
C LEU A 392 -22.19 7.72 -21.14
N LEU A 393 -23.28 8.46 -21.34
CA LEU A 393 -24.55 7.88 -21.73
C LEU A 393 -24.51 7.49 -23.22
N PRO A 394 -25.08 6.32 -23.61
CA PRO A 394 -25.17 5.95 -25.01
C PRO A 394 -26.02 6.96 -25.80
N GLU A 395 -25.53 7.40 -26.96
CA GLU A 395 -26.32 8.26 -27.83
C GLU A 395 -27.57 7.51 -28.33
N PRO A 396 -28.75 8.14 -28.32
CA PRO A 396 -29.96 7.55 -28.90
C PRO A 396 -29.82 7.34 -30.40
N LYS A 397 -30.06 6.11 -30.86
CA LYS A 397 -29.84 5.69 -32.26
C LYS A 397 -30.81 6.29 -33.29
N ASP A 398 -31.87 7.01 -32.88
CA ASP A 398 -32.90 7.55 -33.77
C ASP A 398 -33.37 8.95 -33.33
N ALA A 399 -32.91 9.99 -34.03
CA ALA A 399 -33.42 11.33 -33.88
C ALA A 399 -34.63 11.54 -34.82
N LYS A 400 -35.84 11.19 -34.38
CA LYS A 400 -37.09 11.66 -35.07
C LYS A 400 -37.57 12.99 -34.44
N LYS A 401 -38.29 13.79 -35.21
CA LYS A 401 -38.86 15.08 -34.76
C LYS A 401 -39.69 14.93 -33.51
N LYS A 402 -39.37 15.69 -32.49
CA LYS A 402 -39.92 15.63 -31.12
C LYS A 402 -41.13 16.52 -30.94
N THR A 403 -42.10 16.10 -30.14
CA THR A 403 -43.23 16.90 -29.60
C THR A 403 -42.79 17.83 -28.46
N ASP A 404 -43.59 18.78 -28.04
CA ASP A 404 -43.22 19.75 -26.97
C ASP A 404 -42.90 19.08 -25.62
N GLU A 405 -43.54 17.95 -25.29
CA GLU A 405 -43.19 17.10 -24.14
C GLU A 405 -41.84 16.42 -24.33
N GLU A 406 -41.55 15.93 -25.55
CA GLU A 406 -40.24 15.35 -25.90
C GLU A 406 -39.10 16.39 -25.92
N ILE A 407 -39.42 17.72 -25.95
CA ILE A 407 -38.41 18.80 -25.88
C ILE A 407 -38.03 19.06 -24.43
N ALA A 408 -38.94 18.93 -23.47
CA ALA A 408 -38.64 19.03 -22.03
C ALA A 408 -37.77 17.84 -21.56
N ASP A 409 -38.14 16.61 -21.92
CA ASP A 409 -37.34 15.40 -21.70
C ASP A 409 -35.95 15.49 -22.32
N ALA A 410 -35.87 16.09 -23.52
CA ALA A 410 -34.60 16.31 -24.22
C ALA A 410 -33.70 17.34 -23.50
N ALA A 411 -34.27 18.32 -22.81
CA ALA A 411 -33.50 19.29 -22.00
C ALA A 411 -32.92 18.65 -20.75
N GLN A 412 -33.68 17.81 -20.06
CA GLN A 412 -33.21 17.04 -18.89
C GLN A 412 -32.14 16.01 -19.28
N ASP A 413 -32.33 15.31 -20.40
CA ASP A 413 -31.37 14.37 -20.97
C ASP A 413 -30.04 15.08 -21.35
N ASN A 414 -30.12 16.34 -21.79
CA ASN A 414 -28.95 17.17 -22.07
C ASN A 414 -28.17 17.57 -20.81
N GLU A 415 -28.85 17.91 -19.71
CA GLU A 415 -28.17 18.21 -18.45
C GLU A 415 -27.45 16.98 -17.87
N LYS A 416 -28.09 15.82 -17.87
CA LYS A 416 -27.49 14.56 -17.44
C LYS A 416 -26.29 14.18 -18.31
N LYS A 417 -26.39 14.38 -19.64
CA LYS A 417 -25.27 14.17 -20.57
C LYS A 417 -24.10 15.12 -20.32
N GLU A 418 -24.38 16.40 -20.00
CA GLU A 418 -23.31 17.37 -19.71
C GLU A 418 -22.63 17.02 -18.39
N SER A 419 -23.40 16.63 -17.34
CA SER A 419 -22.83 16.15 -16.08
C SER A 419 -21.94 14.89 -16.29
N ALA A 420 -22.42 13.92 -17.08
CA ALA A 420 -21.66 12.73 -17.44
C ALA A 420 -20.35 13.08 -18.17
N ARG A 421 -20.43 14.05 -19.10
CA ARG A 421 -19.28 14.56 -19.82
C ARG A 421 -18.26 15.23 -18.92
N GLN A 422 -18.71 16.09 -18.00
CA GLN A 422 -17.84 16.78 -17.04
C GLN A 422 -17.14 15.80 -16.10
N ILE A 423 -17.86 14.80 -15.56
CA ILE A 423 -17.26 13.73 -14.76
C ILE A 423 -16.18 13.01 -15.60
N THR A 424 -16.52 12.54 -16.78
CA THR A 424 -15.61 11.78 -17.65
C THR A 424 -14.36 12.61 -18.03
N LEU A 425 -14.54 13.88 -18.39
CA LEU A 425 -13.43 14.76 -18.76
C LEU A 425 -12.47 15.04 -17.60
N THR A 426 -12.98 15.10 -16.37
CA THR A 426 -12.15 15.32 -15.17
C THR A 426 -11.11 14.23 -14.99
N PHE A 427 -11.41 12.99 -15.37
CA PHE A 427 -10.51 11.84 -15.23
C PHE A 427 -9.91 11.36 -16.56
N ASN A 428 -9.95 12.21 -17.59
CA ASN A 428 -9.52 11.88 -18.94
C ASN A 428 -8.07 11.39 -19.03
N ASP A 429 -7.19 11.86 -18.16
CA ASP A 429 -5.79 11.42 -18.17
C ASP A 429 -5.65 9.94 -17.82
N PHE A 430 -6.51 9.40 -16.94
CA PHE A 430 -6.57 7.97 -16.66
C PHE A 430 -7.27 7.19 -17.79
N HIS A 431 -8.35 7.75 -18.36
CA HIS A 431 -9.07 7.13 -19.47
C HIS A 431 -8.15 6.94 -20.69
N LYS A 432 -7.39 7.97 -21.06
CA LYS A 432 -6.44 7.91 -22.17
C LYS A 432 -5.44 6.77 -22.02
N GLN A 433 -4.97 6.48 -20.80
CA GLN A 433 -3.96 5.44 -20.58
C GLN A 433 -4.45 4.03 -20.95
N VAL A 434 -5.74 3.76 -20.79
CA VAL A 434 -6.33 2.43 -20.99
C VAL A 434 -7.21 2.32 -22.24
N THR A 435 -7.44 3.43 -22.93
CA THR A 435 -8.19 3.44 -24.19
C THR A 435 -7.25 3.05 -25.33
N PRO A 436 -7.56 1.99 -26.09
CA PRO A 436 -6.74 1.58 -27.23
C PRO A 436 -6.86 2.59 -28.39
N ASP A 437 -5.75 2.79 -29.10
CA ASP A 437 -5.72 3.52 -30.36
C ASP A 437 -6.29 2.68 -31.53
N ASP A 438 -6.26 3.22 -32.76
CA ASP A 438 -6.74 2.53 -33.96
C ASP A 438 -5.98 1.22 -34.28
N GLN A 439 -4.82 1.01 -33.67
CA GLN A 439 -4.01 -0.20 -33.80
C GLN A 439 -4.22 -1.17 -32.63
N GLY A 440 -5.07 -0.82 -31.68
CA GLY A 440 -5.35 -1.61 -30.48
C GLY A 440 -4.31 -1.46 -29.36
N LYS A 441 -3.33 -0.54 -29.51
CA LYS A 441 -2.29 -0.27 -28.52
C LYS A 441 -2.78 0.80 -27.52
N LYS A 442 -2.58 0.55 -26.25
CA LYS A 442 -2.90 1.51 -25.17
C LYS A 442 -1.65 2.31 -24.79
N PRO A 443 -1.75 3.60 -24.44
CA PRO A 443 -0.60 4.39 -23.99
C PRO A 443 0.15 3.75 -22.83
N ILE A 444 -0.53 3.15 -21.86
CA ILE A 444 0.09 2.43 -20.74
C ILE A 444 1.00 1.27 -21.20
N ASP A 445 0.73 0.65 -22.36
CA ASP A 445 1.52 -0.47 -22.86
C ASP A 445 2.99 -0.06 -23.12
N SER A 446 3.24 1.21 -23.48
CA SER A 446 4.59 1.75 -23.65
C SER A 446 5.36 1.83 -22.32
N VAL A 447 4.67 2.13 -21.23
CA VAL A 447 5.25 2.14 -19.87
C VAL A 447 5.56 0.70 -19.43
N LEU A 448 4.62 -0.22 -19.65
CA LEU A 448 4.82 -1.64 -19.33
C LEU A 448 5.98 -2.25 -20.12
N GLU A 449 6.10 -1.89 -21.39
CA GLU A 449 7.24 -2.28 -22.23
C GLU A 449 8.55 -1.69 -21.70
N GLY A 450 8.54 -0.44 -21.22
CA GLY A 450 9.67 0.19 -20.55
C GLY A 450 10.12 -0.56 -19.30
N PHE A 451 9.19 -0.99 -18.44
CA PHE A 451 9.52 -1.84 -17.29
C PHE A 451 10.08 -3.20 -17.70
N ALA A 452 9.50 -3.83 -18.73
CA ALA A 452 9.99 -5.11 -19.25
C ALA A 452 11.42 -5.01 -19.82
N ASN A 453 11.70 -3.94 -20.54
CA ASN A 453 13.03 -3.68 -21.10
C ASN A 453 14.05 -3.39 -19.96
N THR A 454 13.65 -2.64 -18.94
CA THR A 454 14.47 -2.37 -17.76
C THR A 454 14.77 -3.65 -16.98
N ALA A 455 13.76 -4.50 -16.75
CA ALA A 455 13.95 -5.79 -16.10
C ALA A 455 14.90 -6.70 -16.87
N LYS A 456 14.70 -6.82 -18.19
CA LYS A 456 15.58 -7.59 -19.08
C LYS A 456 17.02 -7.06 -19.09
N TRP A 457 17.17 -5.74 -19.03
CA TRP A 457 18.48 -5.11 -18.93
C TRP A 457 19.15 -5.40 -17.58
N LEU A 458 18.41 -5.37 -16.46
CA LEU A 458 18.92 -5.73 -15.15
C LEU A 458 19.32 -7.21 -15.03
N ASP A 459 18.64 -8.09 -15.74
CA ASP A 459 18.97 -9.53 -15.78
C ASP A 459 20.41 -9.82 -16.17
N GLN A 460 21.04 -8.98 -17.01
CA GLN A 460 22.45 -9.15 -17.40
C GLN A 460 23.40 -9.05 -16.21
N PHE A 461 23.06 -8.23 -15.21
CA PHE A 461 23.86 -8.09 -13.99
C PHE A 461 23.62 -9.28 -13.06
N TYR A 462 22.35 -9.63 -12.81
CA TYR A 462 21.99 -10.72 -11.90
C TYR A 462 22.45 -12.11 -12.39
N LYS A 463 22.48 -12.34 -13.70
CA LYS A 463 22.90 -13.60 -14.28
C LYS A 463 24.42 -13.70 -14.48
N SER A 464 25.15 -12.61 -14.29
CA SER A 464 26.63 -12.60 -14.40
C SER A 464 27.26 -13.16 -13.14
N ASN A 465 28.38 -13.88 -13.32
CA ASN A 465 29.24 -14.26 -12.20
C ASN A 465 30.08 -13.09 -11.66
N THR A 466 30.12 -11.97 -12.38
CA THR A 466 30.82 -10.74 -12.03
C THR A 466 29.92 -9.52 -12.31
N PRO A 467 28.82 -9.36 -11.56
CA PRO A 467 27.83 -8.32 -11.81
C PRO A 467 28.42 -6.90 -11.70
N ASP A 468 29.33 -6.71 -10.77
CA ASP A 468 30.07 -5.50 -10.51
C ASP A 468 30.93 -5.07 -11.71
N LYS A 469 31.65 -6.00 -12.31
CA LYS A 469 32.46 -5.78 -13.54
C LYS A 469 31.56 -5.41 -14.72
N VAL A 470 30.46 -6.15 -14.94
CA VAL A 470 29.54 -5.89 -16.03
C VAL A 470 28.89 -4.50 -15.87
N ALA A 471 28.56 -4.11 -14.64
CA ALA A 471 28.02 -2.79 -14.35
C ALA A 471 29.03 -1.69 -14.70
N TYR A 472 30.28 -1.84 -14.29
CA TYR A 472 31.36 -0.91 -14.62
C TYR A 472 31.59 -0.80 -16.15
N GLU A 473 31.66 -1.94 -16.85
CA GLU A 473 31.86 -1.97 -18.32
C GLU A 473 30.66 -1.32 -19.03
N THR A 474 29.42 -1.53 -18.54
CA THR A 474 28.21 -0.92 -19.09
C THR A 474 28.23 0.60 -18.92
N LEU A 475 28.61 1.10 -17.75
CA LEU A 475 28.73 2.53 -17.49
C LEU A 475 29.87 3.15 -18.31
N SER A 476 31.04 2.48 -18.37
CA SER A 476 32.22 2.99 -19.10
C SER A 476 32.06 3.00 -20.61
N ALA A 477 31.28 2.08 -21.18
CA ALA A 477 30.97 2.06 -22.60
C ALA A 477 30.16 3.30 -23.05
N GLY A 478 29.68 4.09 -22.10
CA GLY A 478 28.80 5.23 -22.31
C GLY A 478 27.42 4.76 -22.70
N LEU A 479 26.44 5.05 -21.84
CA LEU A 479 25.03 4.76 -22.10
C LEU A 479 24.52 5.66 -23.24
N LYS A 480 24.96 5.38 -24.46
CA LYS A 480 24.45 6.03 -25.67
C LYS A 480 22.99 5.65 -25.81
N ALA A 481 22.18 6.57 -26.24
CA ALA A 481 20.80 6.60 -26.73
C ALA A 481 19.86 5.36 -26.61
N GLN A 482 20.30 4.20 -26.15
CA GLN A 482 19.54 2.94 -26.02
C GLN A 482 19.46 2.43 -24.57
N ASN A 483 19.72 3.30 -23.60
CA ASN A 483 19.53 2.93 -22.19
C ASN A 483 18.03 2.77 -21.90
N PRO A 484 17.55 1.55 -21.58
CA PRO A 484 16.13 1.32 -21.31
C PRO A 484 15.65 2.08 -20.08
N VAL A 485 16.50 2.36 -19.10
CA VAL A 485 16.19 3.15 -17.91
C VAL A 485 15.92 4.61 -18.29
N ALA A 486 16.76 5.19 -19.15
CA ALA A 486 16.58 6.55 -19.64
C ALA A 486 15.34 6.67 -20.55
N GLN A 487 15.04 5.64 -21.36
CA GLN A 487 13.83 5.59 -22.17
C GLN A 487 12.59 5.53 -21.27
N LEU A 488 12.60 4.69 -20.22
CA LEU A 488 11.53 4.62 -19.24
C LEU A 488 11.33 5.96 -18.53
N ALA A 489 12.42 6.57 -18.04
CA ALA A 489 12.40 7.88 -17.37
C ALA A 489 11.80 8.99 -18.28
N SER A 490 12.04 8.94 -19.59
CA SER A 490 11.49 9.95 -20.52
C SER A 490 9.96 9.91 -20.63
N LEU A 491 9.30 8.87 -20.13
CA LEU A 491 7.84 8.74 -20.15
C LEU A 491 7.17 9.42 -18.94
N THR A 492 7.92 9.72 -17.87
CA THR A 492 7.38 10.23 -16.58
C THR A 492 6.45 11.42 -16.76
N ASP A 493 6.89 12.47 -17.47
CA ASP A 493 6.14 13.71 -17.62
C ASP A 493 4.82 13.56 -18.41
N SER A 494 4.69 12.49 -19.19
CA SER A 494 3.49 12.21 -19.99
C SER A 494 2.47 11.34 -19.27
N GLN A 495 2.78 10.90 -18.07
CA GLN A 495 1.97 9.95 -17.30
C GLN A 495 1.17 10.63 -16.18
N PRO A 496 0.03 10.05 -15.74
CA PRO A 496 -0.59 10.44 -14.48
C PRO A 496 0.38 10.30 -13.29
N PRO A 497 0.23 11.15 -12.25
CA PRO A 497 1.19 11.18 -11.13
C PRO A 497 1.54 9.82 -10.53
N LEU A 498 0.54 8.96 -10.30
CA LEU A 498 0.74 7.61 -9.74
C LEU A 498 1.62 6.69 -10.58
N SER A 499 1.61 6.83 -11.91
CA SER A 499 2.54 6.06 -12.76
C SER A 499 3.89 6.75 -12.90
N GLY A 500 3.91 8.08 -12.93
CA GLY A 500 5.14 8.87 -12.91
C GLY A 500 6.01 8.53 -11.69
N GLU A 501 5.43 8.51 -10.51
CA GLU A 501 6.13 8.13 -9.28
C GLU A 501 6.71 6.70 -9.34
N VAL A 502 5.97 5.72 -9.86
CA VAL A 502 6.49 4.35 -10.02
C VAL A 502 7.66 4.31 -10.99
N ILE A 503 7.57 5.05 -12.11
CA ILE A 503 8.67 5.17 -13.07
C ILE A 503 9.90 5.77 -12.38
N ASP A 504 9.73 6.85 -11.63
CA ASP A 504 10.82 7.53 -10.93
C ASP A 504 11.49 6.60 -9.89
N TYR A 505 10.70 5.91 -9.06
CA TYR A 505 11.26 4.96 -8.09
C TYR A 505 12.04 3.84 -8.77
N VAL A 506 11.48 3.23 -9.82
CA VAL A 506 12.15 2.15 -10.55
C VAL A 506 13.43 2.64 -11.21
N THR A 507 13.40 3.80 -11.86
CA THR A 507 14.56 4.34 -12.59
C THR A 507 15.66 4.79 -11.64
N VAL A 508 15.33 5.45 -10.54
CA VAL A 508 16.28 5.86 -9.51
C VAL A 508 16.94 4.63 -8.89
N GLN A 509 16.14 3.65 -8.43
CA GLN A 509 16.70 2.45 -7.79
C GLN A 509 17.52 1.58 -8.74
N THR A 510 17.12 1.51 -10.02
CA THR A 510 17.91 0.82 -11.04
C THR A 510 19.26 1.50 -11.24
N ASN A 511 19.28 2.81 -11.37
CA ASN A 511 20.53 3.58 -11.52
C ASN A 511 21.44 3.44 -10.28
N GLU A 512 20.87 3.57 -9.08
CA GLU A 512 21.61 3.38 -7.82
C GLU A 512 22.23 1.98 -7.72
N LEU A 513 21.49 0.94 -8.08
CA LEU A 513 21.98 -0.42 -8.07
C LEU A 513 23.17 -0.60 -9.00
N VAL A 514 23.05 -0.17 -10.27
CA VAL A 514 24.12 -0.33 -11.27
C VAL A 514 25.34 0.52 -10.92
N MET A 515 25.13 1.72 -10.39
CA MET A 515 26.20 2.57 -9.90
C MET A 515 26.93 1.96 -8.70
N ASN A 516 26.21 1.42 -7.74
CA ASN A 516 26.80 0.75 -6.58
C ASN A 516 27.64 -0.47 -6.99
N LEU A 517 27.12 -1.28 -7.90
CA LEU A 517 27.88 -2.42 -8.45
C LEU A 517 29.16 -1.94 -9.15
N ALA A 518 29.06 -0.94 -10.03
CA ALA A 518 30.22 -0.40 -10.73
C ALA A 518 31.26 0.19 -9.76
N HIS A 519 30.79 0.88 -8.72
CA HIS A 519 31.64 1.44 -7.68
C HIS A 519 32.33 0.34 -6.85
N GLN A 520 31.65 -0.75 -6.55
CA GLN A 520 32.25 -1.92 -5.89
C GLN A 520 33.39 -2.51 -6.73
N TYR A 521 33.18 -2.68 -8.05
CA TYR A 521 34.23 -3.15 -8.96
C TYR A 521 35.41 -2.19 -8.97
N LEU A 522 35.13 -0.89 -9.15
CA LEU A 522 36.17 0.14 -9.19
C LEU A 522 36.99 0.18 -7.90
N ASN A 523 36.33 0.08 -6.74
CA ASN A 523 37.01 -0.01 -5.43
C ASN A 523 37.87 -1.29 -5.29
N SER A 524 37.36 -2.42 -5.78
CA SER A 524 38.12 -3.69 -5.76
C SER A 524 39.39 -3.59 -6.59
N MET A 525 39.27 -3.03 -7.81
CA MET A 525 40.43 -2.82 -8.71
C MET A 525 41.37 -1.75 -8.15
N TRP A 526 40.86 -0.66 -7.60
CA TRP A 526 41.66 0.34 -6.91
C TRP A 526 42.47 -0.26 -5.77
N ASN A 527 41.84 -1.03 -4.94
CA ASN A 527 42.49 -1.65 -3.80
C ASN A 527 43.60 -2.62 -4.26
N SER A 528 43.28 -3.52 -5.20
CA SER A 528 44.21 -4.56 -5.64
C SER A 528 45.36 -4.02 -6.51
N GLU A 529 45.08 -3.11 -7.43
CA GLU A 529 46.05 -2.68 -8.44
C GLU A 529 46.82 -1.42 -8.03
N VAL A 530 46.24 -0.55 -7.17
CA VAL A 530 46.85 0.73 -6.81
C VAL A 530 47.17 0.81 -5.32
N TYR A 531 46.14 0.67 -4.45
CA TYR A 531 46.31 0.93 -3.02
C TYR A 531 47.26 -0.09 -2.34
N GLN A 532 47.07 -1.37 -2.53
CA GLN A 532 47.91 -2.40 -1.92
C GLN A 532 49.37 -2.31 -2.40
N PRO A 533 49.67 -2.16 -3.70
CA PRO A 533 51.05 -1.89 -4.14
C PRO A 533 51.64 -0.63 -3.49
N TYR A 534 50.89 0.48 -3.47
CA TYR A 534 51.32 1.72 -2.82
C TYR A 534 51.62 1.54 -1.34
N GLU A 535 50.73 0.95 -0.58
CA GLU A 535 50.88 0.73 0.87
C GLU A 535 52.11 -0.16 1.19
N ASN A 536 52.26 -1.22 0.41
CA ASN A 536 53.31 -2.21 0.66
C ASN A 536 54.72 -1.74 0.23
N THR A 537 54.83 -0.87 -0.77
CA THR A 537 56.14 -0.53 -1.38
C THR A 537 56.54 0.95 -1.23
N ILE A 538 55.59 1.84 -0.93
CA ILE A 538 55.81 3.31 -0.95
C ILE A 538 55.37 3.97 0.35
N ALA A 539 54.12 3.82 0.77
CA ALA A 539 53.52 4.59 1.85
C ALA A 539 54.25 4.44 3.20
N ALA A 540 54.72 3.24 3.49
CA ALA A 540 55.39 2.93 4.76
C ALA A 540 56.86 3.36 4.80
N PHE A 541 57.43 3.86 3.68
CA PHE A 541 58.86 4.06 3.49
C PHE A 541 59.23 5.57 3.29
N TYR A 542 60.48 5.89 3.62
CA TYR A 542 61.01 7.25 3.37
C TYR A 542 61.18 7.49 1.85
N PRO A 543 60.86 8.62 1.25
CA PRO A 543 60.49 9.88 1.87
C PRO A 543 58.96 10.13 2.05
N PHE A 544 58.14 9.16 1.71
CA PHE A 544 56.67 9.28 1.84
C PHE A 544 56.25 9.28 3.33
N LYS A 545 56.94 8.44 4.14
CA LYS A 545 56.79 8.43 5.59
C LYS A 545 58.11 8.89 6.24
N LYS A 546 58.12 10.10 6.76
CA LYS A 546 59.36 10.72 7.33
C LYS A 546 59.95 9.91 8.49
N SER A 547 59.14 9.29 9.31
CA SER A 547 59.59 8.49 10.45
C SER A 547 60.11 7.08 10.06
N ALA A 548 60.07 6.75 8.80
CA ALA A 548 60.49 5.42 8.34
C ALA A 548 62.03 5.29 8.36
N ASN A 549 62.48 4.13 8.85
CA ASN A 549 63.93 3.81 8.85
C ASN A 549 64.42 3.26 7.52
N SER A 550 63.50 2.70 6.71
CA SER A 550 63.78 2.14 5.42
C SER A 550 63.31 3.04 4.29
N ASP A 551 64.08 3.04 3.18
CA ASP A 551 63.79 3.83 1.99
C ASP A 551 62.78 3.13 1.09
N ALA A 552 61.90 3.89 0.46
CA ALA A 552 61.14 3.43 -0.69
C ALA A 552 62.12 3.09 -1.84
N SER A 553 61.93 1.92 -2.42
CA SER A 553 62.73 1.54 -3.60
C SER A 553 62.46 2.54 -4.73
N THR A 554 63.51 3.11 -5.29
CA THR A 554 63.39 4.05 -6.42
C THR A 554 62.81 3.37 -7.67
N ALA A 555 63.02 2.05 -7.82
CA ALA A 555 62.38 1.25 -8.86
C ALA A 555 60.90 1.13 -8.66
N ASP A 556 60.40 0.93 -7.40
CA ASP A 556 58.97 0.85 -7.09
C ASP A 556 58.30 2.23 -7.24
N VAL A 557 58.98 3.31 -6.80
CA VAL A 557 58.52 4.68 -7.02
C VAL A 557 58.43 4.98 -8.52
N ALA A 558 59.40 4.52 -9.31
CA ALA A 558 59.36 4.68 -10.76
C ALA A 558 58.21 3.88 -11.38
N ALA A 559 58.05 2.60 -11.00
CA ALA A 559 56.92 1.77 -11.49
C ALA A 559 55.58 2.37 -11.17
N PHE A 560 55.46 3.06 -10.04
CA PHE A 560 54.20 3.64 -9.58
C PHE A 560 53.87 5.01 -10.23
N PHE A 561 54.85 5.97 -10.28
CA PHE A 561 54.57 7.39 -10.65
C PHE A 561 54.89 7.76 -12.10
N LYS A 562 55.76 6.99 -12.81
CA LYS A 562 56.13 7.33 -14.21
C LYS A 562 54.91 7.39 -15.12
N THR A 563 55.08 7.97 -16.29
CA THR A 563 54.09 7.82 -17.38
C THR A 563 53.96 6.33 -17.71
N ASP A 564 52.71 5.87 -17.94
CA ASP A 564 52.35 4.45 -18.06
C ASP A 564 52.75 3.58 -16.84
N GLY A 565 52.96 4.19 -15.70
CA GLY A 565 53.12 3.51 -14.40
C GLY A 565 51.76 3.10 -13.82
N THR A 566 51.81 2.39 -12.67
CA THR A 566 50.62 1.84 -12.01
C THR A 566 49.51 2.88 -11.87
N LEU A 567 49.79 4.05 -11.30
CA LEU A 567 48.77 5.07 -11.05
C LEU A 567 48.27 5.71 -12.35
N ASP A 568 49.14 5.96 -13.31
CA ASP A 568 48.79 6.54 -14.60
C ASP A 568 47.91 5.57 -15.42
N THR A 569 48.32 4.31 -15.48
CA THR A 569 47.56 3.26 -16.17
C THR A 569 46.18 3.11 -15.60
N PHE A 570 46.07 3.05 -14.27
CA PHE A 570 44.77 2.99 -13.61
C PHE A 570 43.89 4.21 -13.93
N TYR A 571 44.48 5.43 -13.88
CA TYR A 571 43.78 6.62 -14.29
C TYR A 571 43.27 6.55 -15.73
N GLN A 572 44.11 6.21 -16.68
CA GLN A 572 43.76 6.18 -18.10
C GLN A 572 42.71 5.11 -18.44
N THR A 573 42.78 3.95 -17.78
CA THR A 573 41.92 2.79 -18.07
C THR A 573 40.62 2.80 -17.25
N MET A 574 40.68 3.26 -16.00
CA MET A 574 39.59 3.07 -15.07
C MET A 574 38.91 4.41 -14.63
N LEU A 575 39.67 5.51 -14.54
CA LEU A 575 39.15 6.76 -13.95
C LEU A 575 38.92 7.89 -14.94
N LYS A 576 39.54 7.86 -16.09
CA LYS A 576 39.53 8.97 -17.06
C LYS A 576 38.10 9.38 -17.46
N GLY A 577 37.21 8.41 -17.58
CA GLY A 577 35.79 8.63 -17.90
C GLY A 577 35.01 9.36 -16.82
N PHE A 578 35.49 9.40 -15.58
CA PHE A 578 34.88 10.08 -14.44
C PHE A 578 35.50 11.46 -14.16
N SER A 579 36.52 11.87 -14.91
CA SER A 579 37.13 13.18 -14.74
C SER A 579 36.16 14.29 -15.18
N THR A 580 36.33 15.49 -14.60
CA THR A 580 35.46 16.66 -14.86
C THR A 580 35.39 17.06 -16.33
N GLU A 581 36.46 16.85 -17.09
CA GLU A 581 36.54 17.20 -18.51
C GLU A 581 35.79 16.20 -19.42
N GLN A 582 35.58 14.96 -18.98
CA GLN A 582 34.93 13.90 -19.73
C GLN A 582 33.67 13.34 -19.04
N ARG A 583 33.17 14.03 -18.05
CA ARG A 583 32.02 13.60 -17.24
C ARG A 583 30.72 13.49 -18.04
N ALA A 584 30.52 14.35 -19.02
CA ALA A 584 29.29 14.41 -19.80
C ALA A 584 28.96 13.13 -20.61
N PRO A 585 29.91 12.45 -21.28
CA PRO A 585 29.62 11.20 -21.98
C PRO A 585 29.31 10.03 -21.06
N PHE A 586 29.92 10.01 -19.87
CA PHE A 586 29.75 8.95 -18.88
C PHE A 586 28.41 9.06 -18.13
N MET A 587 27.93 10.29 -17.98
CA MET A 587 26.70 10.62 -17.28
C MET A 587 25.52 10.85 -18.23
N SER A 588 25.75 10.88 -19.55
CA SER A 588 24.69 11.07 -20.53
C SER A 588 23.80 9.84 -20.61
N GLY A 589 22.64 9.89 -20.03
CA GLY A 589 21.66 8.81 -19.93
C GLY A 589 21.40 8.33 -18.50
N LEU A 590 22.12 8.86 -17.52
CA LEU A 590 21.77 8.75 -16.10
C LEU A 590 21.00 10.00 -15.71
N LEU A 591 20.05 9.87 -14.79
CA LEU A 591 19.30 11.01 -14.29
C LEU A 591 20.23 12.09 -13.74
N PRO A 592 19.95 13.39 -13.96
CA PRO A 592 20.86 14.51 -13.64
C PRO A 592 21.35 14.56 -12.19
N ASN A 593 20.62 13.96 -11.26
CA ASN A 593 20.87 14.01 -9.82
C ASN A 593 21.47 12.74 -9.22
N THR A 594 21.72 11.70 -10.02
CA THR A 594 22.33 10.44 -9.54
C THR A 594 23.77 10.34 -10.03
N GLY A 595 24.63 11.26 -9.55
CA GLY A 595 26.02 11.27 -9.95
C GLY A 595 26.82 10.16 -9.29
N PHE A 596 27.51 9.35 -10.07
CA PHE A 596 28.63 8.55 -9.60
C PHE A 596 29.72 9.52 -9.14
N ALA A 597 29.85 9.73 -7.85
CA ALA A 597 30.82 10.65 -7.26
C ALA A 597 31.97 9.85 -6.65
N LEU A 598 33.16 10.01 -7.21
CA LEU A 598 34.40 9.59 -6.54
C LEU A 598 34.73 10.57 -5.41
N ASP A 599 35.41 10.10 -4.37
CA ASP A 599 35.91 10.96 -3.30
C ASP A 599 36.77 12.10 -3.90
N PRO A 600 36.44 13.38 -3.62
CA PRO A 600 37.26 14.49 -4.07
C PRO A 600 38.72 14.40 -3.68
N ALA A 601 39.08 13.72 -2.59
CA ALA A 601 40.44 13.47 -2.15
C ALA A 601 41.26 12.70 -3.20
N ILE A 602 40.61 11.82 -3.98
CA ILE A 602 41.27 11.10 -5.07
C ILE A 602 41.84 12.04 -6.11
N TRP A 603 41.08 13.04 -6.52
CA TRP A 603 41.52 14.00 -7.55
C TRP A 603 42.68 14.83 -7.07
N LEU A 604 42.69 15.24 -5.79
CA LEU A 604 43.80 15.96 -5.16
C LEU A 604 45.08 15.09 -5.17
N MET A 605 44.95 13.77 -4.95
CA MET A 605 46.10 12.87 -4.98
C MET A 605 46.66 12.66 -6.40
N PHE A 606 45.74 12.60 -7.42
CA PHE A 606 46.22 12.58 -8.81
C PHE A 606 46.94 13.83 -9.22
N ASP A 607 46.51 15.03 -8.80
CA ASP A 607 47.23 16.27 -9.05
C ASP A 607 48.60 16.26 -8.32
N LYS A 608 48.67 15.80 -7.08
CA LYS A 608 49.91 15.62 -6.37
C LYS A 608 50.85 14.60 -7.03
N ALA A 609 50.27 13.50 -7.56
CA ALA A 609 51.07 12.56 -8.34
C ALA A 609 51.66 13.18 -9.62
N LYS A 610 50.95 14.05 -10.31
CA LYS A 610 51.48 14.84 -11.45
C LYS A 610 52.65 15.70 -11.01
N ASP A 611 52.56 16.37 -9.84
CA ASP A 611 53.69 17.15 -9.29
C ASP A 611 54.91 16.26 -9.01
N ILE A 612 54.72 15.11 -8.36
CA ILE A 612 55.79 14.17 -8.09
C ILE A 612 56.38 13.66 -9.42
N ARG A 613 55.55 13.31 -10.40
CA ARG A 613 55.99 12.88 -11.72
C ARG A 613 56.84 13.94 -12.41
N SER A 614 56.36 15.18 -12.43
CA SER A 614 57.10 16.26 -13.08
C SER A 614 58.42 16.58 -12.42
N ALA A 615 58.53 16.37 -11.10
CA ALA A 615 59.76 16.59 -10.35
C ALA A 615 60.79 15.47 -10.54
N LEU A 616 60.35 14.19 -10.59
CA LEU A 616 61.21 13.00 -10.57
C LEU A 616 61.57 12.45 -11.94
N PHE A 617 60.73 12.69 -12.97
CA PHE A 617 60.89 12.06 -14.30
C PHE A 617 61.14 13.06 -15.43
N LEU A 618 61.42 14.35 -15.10
CA LEU A 618 61.77 15.35 -16.11
C LEU A 618 63.11 15.04 -16.77
N ALA A 619 64.09 14.57 -15.97
CA ALA A 619 65.44 14.32 -16.43
C ALA A 619 65.57 12.90 -17.09
N ASP A 620 64.81 11.94 -16.62
CA ASP A 620 64.70 10.57 -17.17
C ASP A 620 63.27 10.12 -17.07
N PRO A 621 62.57 9.92 -18.20
CA PRO A 621 61.17 9.51 -18.19
C PRO A 621 60.92 8.07 -17.64
N LYS A 622 61.96 7.25 -17.52
CA LYS A 622 61.85 5.85 -17.10
C LYS A 622 62.28 5.62 -15.64
N ASN A 623 63.26 6.40 -15.17
CA ASN A 623 63.86 6.23 -13.86
C ASN A 623 63.81 7.49 -13.06
N VAL A 624 63.77 7.33 -11.74
CA VAL A 624 63.77 8.50 -10.83
C VAL A 624 65.13 9.25 -10.98
N ALA A 625 65.06 10.49 -11.42
CA ALA A 625 66.23 11.33 -11.60
C ALA A 625 65.90 12.80 -11.42
N ILE A 626 66.78 13.55 -10.77
CA ILE A 626 66.62 15.00 -10.59
C ILE A 626 67.95 15.67 -11.05
N GLN A 627 67.80 16.68 -11.89
CA GLN A 627 68.87 17.62 -12.20
C GLN A 627 68.64 18.92 -11.48
N PHE A 628 69.64 19.39 -10.81
CA PHE A 628 69.56 20.65 -10.07
C PHE A 628 70.92 21.36 -10.05
N GLN A 629 70.90 22.62 -9.71
CA GLN A 629 72.12 23.42 -9.56
C GLN A 629 72.26 23.83 -8.09
N MET A 630 73.50 23.85 -7.59
CA MET A 630 73.81 24.35 -6.26
C MET A 630 74.72 25.54 -6.35
N LYS A 631 74.47 26.55 -5.54
CA LYS A 631 75.29 27.74 -5.44
C LYS A 631 75.54 28.07 -3.95
N PRO A 632 76.81 28.21 -3.53
CA PRO A 632 77.08 28.76 -2.20
C PRO A 632 76.66 30.21 -2.18
N THR A 633 76.02 30.64 -1.10
CA THR A 633 75.56 32.03 -0.88
C THR A 633 76.22 32.64 0.31
N GLU A 634 76.70 31.87 1.27
CA GLU A 634 77.44 32.29 2.45
C GLU A 634 78.28 31.15 2.97
N MET A 635 79.50 31.42 3.47
CA MET A 635 80.28 30.49 4.29
C MET A 635 81.07 31.32 5.31
N SER A 636 81.01 30.89 6.59
CA SER A 636 81.74 31.53 7.69
C SER A 636 83.25 31.61 7.39
N SER A 637 83.85 32.77 7.65
CA SER A 637 85.24 32.97 7.36
C SER A 637 86.25 32.02 8.09
N ALA A 638 85.80 31.44 9.17
CA ALA A 638 86.54 30.47 9.94
C ALA A 638 86.65 29.09 9.25
N LEU A 639 85.71 28.76 8.34
CA LEU A 639 85.76 27.57 7.55
C LEU A 639 86.70 27.68 6.39
N THR A 640 87.41 26.55 6.06
CA THR A 640 88.32 26.55 4.91
C THR A 640 87.72 25.77 3.76
N GLU A 641 86.87 24.76 4.03
CA GLU A 641 86.19 23.94 3.03
C GLU A 641 84.83 23.43 3.52
N PHE A 642 83.87 23.49 2.64
CA PHE A 642 82.62 22.77 2.73
C PHE A 642 82.54 21.79 1.55
N SER A 643 82.28 20.51 1.81
CA SER A 643 82.09 19.55 0.73
C SER A 643 80.99 18.57 0.99
N ILE A 644 80.25 18.21 -0.06
CA ILE A 644 79.33 17.10 -0.15
C ILE A 644 79.99 16.01 -1.01
N ARG A 645 80.13 14.82 -0.44
CA ARG A 645 80.89 13.75 -1.03
C ARG A 645 80.02 12.49 -1.08
N ALA A 646 80.15 11.75 -2.21
CA ALA A 646 79.85 10.32 -2.27
C ALA A 646 81.26 9.60 -2.19
N GLU A 647 81.51 8.62 -3.02
CA GLU A 647 82.87 8.06 -3.13
C GLU A 647 83.88 9.17 -3.55
N LYS A 648 83.42 10.10 -4.37
CA LYS A 648 84.16 11.28 -4.82
C LYS A 648 83.48 12.53 -4.38
N PRO A 649 84.16 13.68 -4.27
CA PRO A 649 83.56 14.94 -4.07
C PRO A 649 82.54 15.26 -5.18
N ILE A 650 81.29 15.54 -4.79
CA ILE A 650 80.18 15.96 -5.68
C ILE A 650 80.09 17.48 -5.73
N PHE A 651 80.25 18.14 -4.58
CA PHE A 651 80.25 19.57 -4.45
C PHE A 651 81.33 19.97 -3.44
N THR A 652 82.15 20.97 -3.82
CA THR A 652 83.18 21.54 -2.91
C THR A 652 83.19 23.04 -3.04
N TYR A 653 83.28 23.77 -1.91
CA TYR A 653 83.43 25.20 -1.85
C TYR A 653 84.54 25.58 -0.85
N GLN A 654 85.46 26.47 -1.29
CA GLN A 654 86.67 26.86 -0.56
C GLN A 654 86.88 28.39 -0.71
N HIS A 655 85.88 29.24 -0.40
CA HIS A 655 85.85 30.66 -0.54
C HIS A 655 86.18 31.25 -1.97
N GLY A 656 85.94 30.41 -2.99
CA GLY A 656 86.06 30.83 -4.38
C GLY A 656 84.83 31.61 -4.86
N PRO A 657 84.74 31.91 -6.17
CA PRO A 657 83.55 32.54 -6.73
C PRO A 657 82.27 31.71 -6.47
N MET A 658 81.22 32.38 -6.06
CA MET A 658 79.94 31.77 -5.78
C MET A 658 79.16 31.44 -7.08
N LEU A 659 79.57 30.37 -7.75
CA LEU A 659 79.01 29.95 -9.03
C LEU A 659 77.98 28.82 -8.88
N TRP A 660 77.06 28.77 -9.82
CA TRP A 660 76.15 27.63 -9.96
C TRP A 660 76.90 26.41 -10.45
N THR A 661 76.81 25.31 -9.72
CA THR A 661 77.39 24.00 -10.06
C THR A 661 76.28 23.00 -10.35
N GLN A 662 76.31 22.39 -11.53
CA GLN A 662 75.32 21.41 -11.93
C GLN A 662 75.49 20.13 -11.11
N GLN A 663 74.39 19.63 -10.59
CA GLN A 663 74.29 18.38 -9.86
C GLN A 663 73.25 17.46 -10.51
N SER A 664 73.41 16.18 -10.30
CA SER A 664 72.52 15.18 -10.79
C SER A 664 72.39 14.09 -9.74
N TRP A 665 71.17 13.75 -9.39
CA TRP A 665 70.87 12.58 -8.61
C TRP A 665 70.09 11.61 -9.49
N LYS A 666 70.52 10.33 -9.45
CA LYS A 666 69.80 9.20 -10.11
C LYS A 666 69.47 8.21 -9.04
N GLY A 667 68.21 7.81 -8.97
CA GLY A 667 67.71 6.87 -7.94
C GLY A 667 68.35 5.49 -7.98
N ASP A 668 68.89 5.07 -9.12
CA ASP A 668 69.57 3.81 -9.34
C ASP A 668 71.11 3.86 -9.08
N SER A 669 71.60 5.00 -8.65
CA SER A 669 73.05 5.23 -8.47
C SER A 669 73.53 4.77 -7.09
N VAL A 670 74.02 3.56 -6.98
CA VAL A 670 74.65 2.99 -5.76
C VAL A 670 75.73 3.92 -5.20
N ALA A 671 76.46 4.63 -6.06
CA ALA A 671 77.51 5.58 -5.66
C ALA A 671 76.99 6.75 -4.83
N GLN A 672 75.70 7.09 -4.91
CA GLN A 672 75.07 8.17 -4.19
C GLN A 672 74.22 7.72 -2.99
N ASP A 673 74.21 6.42 -2.70
CA ASP A 673 73.49 5.84 -1.55
C ASP A 673 74.16 6.16 -0.20
N ALA A 674 75.31 6.79 -0.23
CA ALA A 674 75.99 7.28 0.95
C ALA A 674 76.62 8.66 0.66
N LEU A 675 75.98 9.71 1.19
CA LEU A 675 76.49 11.07 1.11
C LEU A 675 77.09 11.45 2.45
N THR A 676 78.23 12.17 2.36
CA THR A 676 78.90 12.73 3.54
C THR A 676 79.04 14.22 3.37
N VAL A 677 78.55 15.00 4.35
CA VAL A 677 78.81 16.44 4.50
C VAL A 677 80.05 16.58 5.36
N ARG A 678 81.06 17.28 4.82
CA ARG A 678 82.29 17.54 5.52
C ARG A 678 82.59 19.04 5.57
N LEU A 679 82.87 19.52 6.77
CA LEU A 679 83.34 20.89 7.00
C LEU A 679 84.73 20.82 7.57
N GLN A 680 85.57 21.71 7.11
CA GLN A 680 86.99 21.81 7.61
C GLN A 680 87.29 23.25 8.08
N LYS A 681 88.11 23.32 9.13
CA LYS A 681 88.65 24.54 9.67
C LYS A 681 90.15 24.33 9.78
N GLN A 682 90.98 25.05 8.99
CA GLN A 682 92.45 24.93 8.97
C GLN A 682 92.87 23.46 8.75
N ALA A 683 92.33 22.74 7.76
CA ALA A 683 92.53 21.34 7.43
C ALA A 683 92.01 20.32 8.49
N THR A 684 91.42 20.75 9.60
CA THR A 684 90.80 19.88 10.61
C THR A 684 89.31 19.71 10.31
N PRO A 685 88.85 18.44 10.16
CA PRO A 685 87.38 18.25 10.02
C PRO A 685 86.63 18.60 11.32
N ILE A 686 85.64 19.49 11.24
CA ILE A 686 84.79 19.89 12.36
C ILE A 686 83.42 19.24 12.31
N ALA A 687 83.02 18.77 11.14
CA ALA A 687 81.83 17.99 10.95
C ALA A 687 82.04 16.93 9.86
N ASN A 688 81.44 15.75 10.07
CA ASN A 688 81.45 14.65 9.14
C ASN A 688 80.19 13.85 9.30
N GLU A 689 79.12 14.35 8.72
CA GLU A 689 77.76 13.71 8.81
C GLU A 689 77.51 12.83 7.62
N GLN A 690 77.02 11.63 7.85
CA GLN A 690 76.73 10.65 6.81
C GLN A 690 75.27 10.43 6.67
N PHE A 691 74.77 10.48 5.45
CA PHE A 691 73.37 10.22 5.03
C PHE A 691 73.38 8.98 4.14
N LYS A 692 72.58 7.97 4.52
CA LYS A 692 72.57 6.66 3.84
C LYS A 692 71.24 6.39 3.18
N GLY A 693 71.21 5.56 2.18
CA GLY A 693 70.07 5.08 1.42
C GLY A 693 69.85 5.80 0.09
N SER A 694 69.00 5.24 -0.74
CA SER A 694 68.73 5.74 -2.09
C SER A 694 68.21 7.16 -2.10
N TRP A 695 67.65 7.63 -0.97
CA TRP A 695 67.13 9.01 -0.78
C TRP A 695 68.07 9.88 0.09
N ALA A 696 69.38 9.55 0.10
CA ALA A 696 70.37 10.28 0.91
C ALA A 696 70.39 11.79 0.66
N TRP A 697 70.18 12.26 -0.58
CA TRP A 697 70.03 13.68 -0.88
C TRP A 697 68.91 14.37 -0.16
N PHE A 698 67.74 13.71 -0.04
CA PHE A 698 66.58 14.28 0.66
C PHE A 698 66.82 14.28 2.17
N ARG A 699 67.44 13.24 2.74
CA ARG A 699 67.81 13.22 4.16
C ARG A 699 68.84 14.33 4.49
N LEU A 700 69.72 14.64 3.54
CA LEU A 700 70.70 15.72 3.70
C LEU A 700 70.02 17.08 3.61
N ILE A 701 69.14 17.30 2.64
CA ILE A 701 68.58 18.61 2.30
C ILE A 701 67.43 18.99 3.25
N GLU A 702 66.44 18.13 3.44
CA GLU A 702 65.16 18.44 4.07
C GLU A 702 65.29 19.08 5.47
N PRO A 703 66.15 18.57 6.40
CA PRO A 703 66.27 19.17 7.73
C PRO A 703 66.98 20.53 7.72
N ARG A 704 67.55 20.93 6.62
CA ARG A 704 68.38 22.17 6.48
C ARG A 704 67.72 23.26 5.68
N VAL A 705 66.47 23.01 5.26
CA VAL A 705 65.69 24.00 4.48
C VAL A 705 65.29 25.16 5.35
N THR A 706 65.69 26.38 4.93
CA THR A 706 65.34 27.66 5.58
C THR A 706 64.24 28.42 4.84
N SER A 707 64.23 28.30 3.51
CA SER A 707 63.15 28.88 2.68
C SER A 707 63.02 28.12 1.36
N THR A 708 61.82 28.14 0.77
CA THR A 708 61.54 27.50 -0.51
C THR A 708 60.70 28.37 -1.42
N SER A 709 60.90 28.16 -2.71
CA SER A 709 60.02 28.65 -3.78
C SER A 709 59.72 27.51 -4.74
N SER A 710 58.92 27.78 -5.80
CA SER A 710 58.58 26.76 -6.82
C SER A 710 59.80 26.15 -7.52
N GLN A 711 60.93 26.87 -7.59
CA GLN A 711 62.15 26.41 -8.30
C GLN A 711 63.40 26.47 -7.45
N SER A 712 63.41 26.99 -6.24
CA SER A 712 64.59 27.13 -5.42
C SER A 712 64.38 26.78 -3.97
N THR A 713 65.44 26.28 -3.32
CA THR A 713 65.46 25.91 -1.91
C THR A 713 66.75 26.48 -1.30
N GLN A 714 66.61 27.23 -0.21
CA GLN A 714 67.74 27.71 0.58
C GLN A 714 68.06 26.74 1.71
N LEU A 715 69.31 26.44 1.89
CA LEU A 715 69.81 25.52 2.93
C LEU A 715 70.73 26.24 3.85
N GLU A 716 70.68 25.94 5.14
CA GLU A 716 71.69 26.35 6.13
C GLU A 716 72.27 25.15 6.85
N PHE A 717 73.59 25.04 6.80
CA PHE A 717 74.36 24.12 7.59
C PHE A 717 74.99 24.92 8.73
N ASP A 718 74.61 24.65 9.96
CA ASP A 718 75.12 25.30 11.15
C ASP A 718 75.80 24.26 12.06
N TYR A 719 77.06 24.44 12.30
CA TYR A 719 77.85 23.61 13.18
C TYR A 719 78.58 24.48 14.21
N ASN A 720 78.01 24.59 15.39
CA ASN A 720 78.52 25.38 16.49
C ASN A 720 78.67 26.85 16.16
N GLY A 721 77.81 27.44 15.31
CA GLY A 721 77.87 28.83 14.88
C GLY A 721 78.63 29.04 13.57
N ASP A 722 79.37 28.08 13.07
CA ASP A 722 79.99 28.15 11.73
C ASP A 722 78.96 27.74 10.69
N LYS A 723 78.57 28.70 9.83
CA LYS A 723 77.46 28.57 8.88
C LYS A 723 77.92 28.44 7.45
N VAL A 724 77.22 27.56 6.69
CA VAL A 724 77.28 27.54 5.24
C VAL A 724 75.85 27.59 4.71
N ARG A 725 75.59 28.57 3.82
CA ARG A 725 74.32 28.68 3.12
C ARG A 725 74.47 28.36 1.66
N LEU A 726 73.55 27.55 1.17
CA LEU A 726 73.50 27.16 -0.23
C LEU A 726 72.13 27.47 -0.78
N THR A 727 72.06 27.79 -2.06
CA THR A 727 70.78 27.80 -2.80
C THR A 727 70.82 26.65 -3.82
N ILE A 728 69.78 25.85 -3.77
CA ILE A 728 69.51 24.83 -4.79
C ILE A 728 68.49 25.38 -5.76
N LYS A 729 68.68 25.16 -7.05
CA LYS A 729 67.70 25.48 -8.10
C LYS A 729 67.39 24.23 -8.89
N THR A 730 66.11 23.86 -8.98
CA THR A 730 65.63 22.70 -9.77
C THR A 730 65.28 23.14 -11.19
N GLN A 731 65.28 22.17 -12.14
CA GLN A 731 65.00 22.47 -13.55
C GLN A 731 63.50 22.52 -13.85
N GLY A 732 62.65 21.84 -13.05
CA GLY A 732 61.22 21.74 -13.28
C GLY A 732 60.44 22.90 -12.65
N GLN A 733 59.12 22.90 -12.89
CA GLN A 733 58.19 23.82 -12.24
C GLN A 733 57.92 23.42 -10.80
N ASN A 734 58.06 22.11 -10.46
CA ASN A 734 57.83 21.56 -9.14
C ASN A 734 59.17 21.26 -8.48
N ASN A 735 59.37 21.83 -7.30
CA ASN A 735 60.56 21.65 -6.52
C ASN A 735 60.44 20.48 -5.53
N PRO A 736 61.10 19.34 -5.76
CA PRO A 736 60.99 18.18 -4.88
C PRO A 736 61.68 18.37 -3.52
N PHE A 737 62.49 19.42 -3.34
CA PHE A 737 63.19 19.73 -2.10
C PHE A 737 62.37 20.65 -1.15
N VAL A 738 61.11 20.89 -1.45
CA VAL A 738 60.17 21.52 -0.52
C VAL A 738 59.87 20.54 0.63
N PRO A 739 59.92 20.97 1.90
CA PRO A 739 59.57 20.13 3.03
C PRO A 739 58.18 19.48 2.86
N ASN A 740 58.08 18.22 3.19
CA ASN A 740 56.87 17.41 3.04
C ASN A 740 56.38 17.18 1.59
N PHE A 741 57.20 17.42 0.60
CA PHE A 741 56.79 17.25 -0.80
C PHE A 741 56.16 15.86 -1.06
N PHE A 742 56.82 14.77 -0.59
CA PHE A 742 56.31 13.42 -0.74
C PHE A 742 55.33 13.01 0.36
N ALA A 743 55.55 13.42 1.60
CA ALA A 743 54.73 13.03 2.73
C ALA A 743 53.27 13.50 2.65
N GLY A 744 52.99 14.52 1.78
CA GLY A 744 51.60 14.92 1.50
C GLY A 744 50.86 14.04 0.48
N PHE A 745 51.50 13.03 -0.10
CA PHE A 745 50.84 12.06 -0.97
C PHE A 745 50.36 10.87 -0.16
N VAL A 746 49.05 10.79 0.07
CA VAL A 746 48.42 9.74 0.88
C VAL A 746 47.18 9.28 0.12
N LEU A 747 47.22 8.06 -0.42
CA LEU A 747 46.09 7.50 -1.12
C LEU A 747 45.05 6.97 -0.13
N PRO A 748 43.75 7.21 -0.35
CA PRO A 748 42.69 6.55 0.41
C PRO A 748 42.58 5.08 -0.01
N ALA A 749 42.12 4.23 0.93
CA ALA A 749 41.94 2.80 0.68
C ALA A 749 40.77 2.50 -0.29
N SER A 750 39.85 3.45 -0.47
CA SER A 750 38.68 3.38 -1.37
C SER A 750 38.53 4.68 -2.16
N ILE A 751 37.86 4.64 -3.28
CA ILE A 751 37.65 5.76 -4.19
C ILE A 751 36.18 6.14 -4.35
#